data_62bb61e9ceefb96987d9a1f7c5b8473c
#
_entry.id   62bb61e9ceefb96987d9a1f7c5b8473c
#
_cell.length_a   1.000
_cell.length_b   1.000
_cell.length_c   1.000
_cell.angle_alpha   90.00
_cell.angle_beta   90.00
_cell.angle_gamma   90.00
#
_symmetry.space_group_name_H-M   'P 1'
#
loop_
_entity.id
_entity.type
_entity.pdbx_description
1 polymer ?
#
loop_
_entity_poly.entity_id
_entity_poly.type
_entity_poly.pdbx_seq_one_letter_code
_entity_poly.pdbx_strand_id
1 'polypeptide(L)'
;MFPDNCDWLQSNMRLVVFCVFALVCVSSVAQVGTKPSSTPLPPPVPEPRDQPFKGTIQLRVDATDAIHSLFRVTEILPVQTEGEMVLLYPKWETTSHGPTESAVELAGLRMQVDGHDIEWRRDTIDVHAFHLTVPAGARTLTLNFEYLSPRSSAKLRPEMADVEWQRVLLYPAGWFARDIPVAAQLEIPGGMRAFTALTSLRAPDSSANLLTFAPETLDRLVDAPVYAARYTRRLELASLSEVPVHLDLVADAPGDLEVSPTDLAELQALVVQASRVFGPAPFRHYDVLVSLSDQLAPGGGLEHLDEGESNLPANYFAASGQQLSNRDLIAHEYVHAWNGRFRQPAGLWSPNFNLPTDPSMLWVYEGQTEFWGRVLAARSGLRTTQQTLDKLALDAALVANRSGREWKTLADSTLDVLYMPGRAVAWRDWQRREDYYSEGVLLWLDVDARLREFSQNTISIDQFAHRFFATHGSVEGISTYSFEDVCDTLNALSPADWASVLNQHLFTHAASDAIAGLARAGWQLTYTSTATETFVQDEAEAGVINLDFSIGAQLRPNGSVRSVTWNGPAFRAGLSPGIQVVAVNGQPFSSAVLLSAVADSTSTPLRLVLQDGDTHRDITVPYAGPLRYPHLQRIPNTPDRLTPLLAPR
;
A
#
# COMPACT_ATOMS: atom_id res chain seq x y z
N MET A 1 -26.15 -16.05 -39.08
CA MET A 1 -27.10 -16.76 -39.97
C MET A 1 -28.47 -16.16 -39.67
N PHE A 2 -28.84 -15.11 -40.42
CA PHE A 2 -30.22 -14.62 -40.50
C PHE A 2 -31.00 -15.51 -41.45
N PRO A 3 -32.33 -15.62 -41.39
CA PRO A 3 -33.15 -14.83 -42.33
C PRO A 3 -34.43 -14.25 -41.70
N ASP A 4 -34.72 -13.03 -42.10
CA ASP A 4 -35.82 -12.41 -42.85
C ASP A 4 -37.16 -13.17 -43.05
N ASN A 5 -38.25 -12.40 -42.87
CA ASN A 5 -39.36 -12.13 -43.77
C ASN A 5 -40.57 -11.64 -42.98
N CYS A 6 -41.02 -10.45 -43.15
CA CYS A 6 -41.78 -9.78 -44.23
C CYS A 6 -43.25 -10.25 -44.38
N ASP A 7 -44.06 -9.22 -44.41
CA ASP A 7 -45.37 -9.09 -45.06
C ASP A 7 -46.64 -9.75 -44.47
N TRP A 8 -47.59 -8.87 -44.17
CA TRP A 8 -48.88 -8.86 -44.85
C TRP A 8 -49.58 -7.49 -44.79
N LEU A 9 -49.85 -7.03 -45.94
CA LEU A 9 -50.59 -5.81 -46.37
C LEU A 9 -52.09 -6.01 -46.40
N GLN A 10 -52.82 -4.87 -46.26
CA GLN A 10 -54.09 -4.51 -46.85
C GLN A 10 -55.39 -5.05 -46.21
N SER A 11 -56.41 -4.27 -45.91
CA SER A 11 -57.23 -3.49 -46.86
C SER A 11 -58.45 -2.84 -46.18
N ASN A 12 -58.87 -1.67 -46.73
CA ASN A 12 -60.21 -1.08 -46.78
C ASN A 12 -60.71 -0.23 -45.58
N MET A 13 -60.79 1.07 -45.73
CA MET A 13 -61.54 2.03 -46.54
C MET A 13 -62.95 2.36 -46.02
N ARG A 14 -63.11 3.68 -45.75
CA ARG A 14 -64.32 4.52 -45.70
C ARG A 14 -65.14 4.63 -44.41
N LEU A 15 -65.09 5.79 -43.76
CA LEU A 15 -66.24 6.74 -43.74
C LEU A 15 -65.75 8.14 -43.26
N VAL A 16 -66.23 9.14 -44.04
CA VAL A 16 -66.01 10.58 -43.82
C VAL A 16 -67.00 11.08 -42.78
N VAL A 17 -66.50 11.75 -41.72
CA VAL A 17 -67.27 12.72 -40.94
C VAL A 17 -66.40 13.96 -40.73
N PHE A 18 -66.89 15.08 -41.31
CA PHE A 18 -66.32 16.41 -41.07
C PHE A 18 -66.60 16.86 -39.66
N CYS A 19 -65.56 17.05 -38.84
CA CYS A 19 -65.59 17.94 -37.71
C CYS A 19 -64.45 18.94 -37.86
N VAL A 20 -64.80 20.18 -38.11
CA VAL A 20 -63.88 21.31 -38.06
C VAL A 20 -63.44 21.54 -36.64
N PHE A 21 -62.23 21.09 -36.27
CA PHE A 21 -61.52 21.58 -35.10
C PHE A 21 -60.41 22.49 -35.59
N ALA A 22 -60.50 23.74 -35.15
CA ALA A 22 -59.43 24.71 -35.34
C ALA A 22 -58.16 24.18 -34.63
N LEU A 23 -57.20 23.66 -35.39
CA LEU A 23 -55.87 23.35 -34.93
C LEU A 23 -55.11 24.66 -34.70
N VAL A 24 -55.06 25.10 -33.48
CA VAL A 24 -54.00 26.05 -33.04
C VAL A 24 -52.69 25.28 -33.12
N CYS A 25 -51.95 25.41 -34.22
CA CYS A 25 -50.57 25.02 -34.32
C CYS A 25 -49.77 25.90 -33.34
N VAL A 26 -49.58 25.43 -32.12
CA VAL A 26 -48.46 25.89 -31.30
C VAL A 26 -47.22 25.35 -31.97
N SER A 27 -46.61 26.19 -32.81
CA SER A 27 -45.27 25.96 -33.33
C SER A 27 -44.37 25.91 -32.11
N SER A 28 -44.01 24.71 -31.64
CA SER A 28 -42.86 24.52 -30.79
C SER A 28 -41.67 24.97 -31.62
N VAL A 29 -41.28 26.23 -31.46
CA VAL A 29 -39.99 26.70 -31.92
C VAL A 29 -38.99 25.86 -31.12
N ALA A 30 -38.43 24.85 -31.74
CA ALA A 30 -37.25 24.20 -31.22
C ALA A 30 -36.22 25.32 -31.01
N GLN A 31 -35.95 25.62 -29.76
CA GLN A 31 -34.97 26.63 -29.37
C GLN A 31 -33.60 26.15 -29.85
N VAL A 32 -33.24 26.59 -31.06
CA VAL A 32 -31.93 26.35 -31.64
C VAL A 32 -30.93 27.13 -30.81
N GLY A 33 -30.08 26.39 -30.09
CA GLY A 33 -28.81 26.94 -29.63
C GLY A 33 -28.85 27.77 -28.36
N THR A 34 -29.33 27.22 -27.25
CA THR A 34 -28.81 27.69 -25.97
C THR A 34 -27.34 27.34 -25.88
N LYS A 35 -26.48 28.33 -25.60
CA LYS A 35 -25.07 28.05 -25.28
C LYS A 35 -25.03 26.99 -24.17
N PRO A 36 -24.14 26.01 -24.24
CA PRO A 36 -23.99 25.02 -23.17
C PRO A 36 -23.81 25.75 -21.83
N SER A 37 -24.59 25.38 -20.83
CA SER A 37 -24.41 25.84 -19.46
C SER A 37 -24.12 24.63 -18.57
N SER A 38 -23.22 24.78 -17.60
CA SER A 38 -22.97 23.73 -16.63
C SER A 38 -24.21 23.50 -15.77
N THR A 39 -24.49 22.24 -15.47
CA THR A 39 -25.47 21.89 -14.43
C THR A 39 -24.98 22.42 -13.07
N PRO A 40 -25.84 22.99 -12.23
CA PRO A 40 -25.47 23.34 -10.87
C PRO A 40 -24.90 22.11 -10.13
N LEU A 41 -23.80 22.31 -9.39
CA LEU A 41 -23.26 21.28 -8.52
C LEU A 41 -24.26 20.96 -7.39
N PRO A 42 -24.26 19.74 -6.83
CA PRO A 42 -25.02 19.43 -5.64
C PRO A 42 -24.56 20.31 -4.46
N PRO A 43 -25.36 20.43 -3.39
CA PRO A 43 -24.92 21.08 -2.17
C PRO A 43 -23.59 20.46 -1.69
N PRO A 44 -22.64 21.26 -1.22
CA PRO A 44 -21.35 20.74 -0.74
C PRO A 44 -21.57 19.82 0.47
N VAL A 45 -20.74 18.79 0.57
CA VAL A 45 -20.66 17.96 1.78
C VAL A 45 -20.24 18.85 2.95
N PRO A 46 -20.90 18.74 4.14
CA PRO A 46 -20.54 19.55 5.30
C PRO A 46 -19.07 19.39 5.69
N GLU A 47 -18.37 20.51 5.83
CA GLU A 47 -16.97 20.53 6.28
C GLU A 47 -16.85 20.01 7.72
N PRO A 48 -15.84 19.20 8.03
CA PRO A 48 -15.62 18.68 9.38
C PRO A 48 -15.24 19.81 10.34
N ARG A 49 -15.72 19.69 11.57
CA ARG A 49 -15.46 20.62 12.67
C ARG A 49 -14.95 19.86 13.88
N ASP A 50 -13.99 20.46 14.57
CA ASP A 50 -13.45 19.97 15.84
C ASP A 50 -14.44 20.28 16.96
N GLN A 51 -15.42 19.39 17.13
CA GLN A 51 -16.49 19.54 18.12
C GLN A 51 -17.03 18.16 18.52
N PRO A 52 -17.38 17.94 19.79
CA PRO A 52 -17.87 16.66 20.26
C PRO A 52 -19.14 16.20 19.51
N PHE A 53 -19.15 14.96 19.07
CA PHE A 53 -20.32 14.26 18.58
C PHE A 53 -21.16 13.76 19.77
N LYS A 54 -22.47 14.03 19.78
CA LYS A 54 -23.32 13.63 20.91
C LYS A 54 -23.84 12.21 20.73
N GLY A 55 -23.50 11.35 21.69
CA GLY A 55 -23.85 9.94 21.69
C GLY A 55 -22.78 9.07 21.05
N THR A 56 -23.08 7.79 20.88
CA THR A 56 -22.14 6.77 20.40
C THR A 56 -22.79 5.98 19.29
N ILE A 57 -22.13 5.86 18.15
CA ILE A 57 -22.54 4.99 17.05
C ILE A 57 -22.44 3.54 17.53
N GLN A 58 -23.50 2.75 17.32
CA GLN A 58 -23.49 1.31 17.58
C GLN A 58 -23.26 0.60 16.26
N LEU A 59 -22.11 -0.05 16.10
CA LEU A 59 -21.73 -0.77 14.90
C LEU A 59 -21.72 -2.27 15.18
N ARG A 60 -22.47 -3.05 14.42
CA ARG A 60 -22.41 -4.51 14.42
C ARG A 60 -22.08 -5.03 13.04
N VAL A 61 -21.01 -5.81 12.96
CA VAL A 61 -20.55 -6.47 11.74
C VAL A 61 -20.70 -7.98 11.92
N ASP A 62 -21.42 -8.64 11.03
CA ASP A 62 -21.56 -10.10 10.94
C ASP A 62 -20.70 -10.61 9.78
N ALA A 63 -19.60 -11.29 10.10
CA ALA A 63 -18.66 -11.93 9.19
C ALA A 63 -18.88 -13.44 9.06
N THR A 64 -20.02 -13.97 9.50
CA THR A 64 -20.24 -15.43 9.55
C THR A 64 -20.47 -16.07 8.17
N ASP A 65 -20.87 -15.28 7.16
CA ASP A 65 -21.08 -15.76 5.78
C ASP A 65 -19.79 -15.83 4.97
N ALA A 66 -18.82 -16.57 5.49
CA ALA A 66 -17.48 -16.70 4.89
C ALA A 66 -17.47 -17.46 3.54
N ILE A 67 -18.50 -18.30 3.28
CA ILE A 67 -18.62 -19.01 1.99
C ILE A 67 -18.87 -18.05 0.84
N HIS A 68 -19.69 -17.02 1.09
CA HIS A 68 -19.98 -16.01 0.08
C HIS A 68 -19.05 -14.79 0.17
N SER A 69 -18.15 -14.73 1.17
CA SER A 69 -17.26 -13.59 1.45
C SER A 69 -18.06 -12.30 1.70
N LEU A 70 -19.13 -12.39 2.51
CA LEU A 70 -20.03 -11.28 2.80
C LEU A 70 -19.93 -10.85 4.25
N PHE A 71 -19.81 -9.54 4.44
CA PHE A 71 -20.02 -8.89 5.74
C PHE A 71 -21.40 -8.23 5.74
N ARG A 72 -22.21 -8.49 6.75
CA ARG A 72 -23.50 -7.81 6.95
C ARG A 72 -23.36 -6.79 8.07
N VAL A 73 -23.75 -5.58 7.80
CA VAL A 73 -23.57 -4.47 8.71
C VAL A 73 -24.94 -3.95 9.19
N THR A 74 -25.05 -3.77 10.50
CA THR A 74 -26.10 -2.98 11.13
C THR A 74 -25.45 -1.87 11.93
N GLU A 75 -25.82 -0.62 11.62
CA GLU A 75 -25.27 0.55 12.27
C GLU A 75 -26.40 1.44 12.79
N ILE A 76 -26.29 1.91 14.03
CA ILE A 76 -27.27 2.81 14.64
C ILE A 76 -26.57 4.10 15.03
N LEU A 77 -26.95 5.19 14.36
CA LEU A 77 -26.36 6.51 14.56
C LEU A 77 -27.30 7.40 15.38
N PRO A 78 -26.80 8.06 16.43
CA PRO A 78 -27.53 9.14 17.10
C PRO A 78 -27.76 10.32 16.14
N VAL A 79 -29.00 10.74 15.99
CA VAL A 79 -29.36 11.91 15.18
C VAL A 79 -28.99 13.18 15.94
N GLN A 80 -28.15 14.03 15.31
CA GLN A 80 -27.72 15.31 15.90
C GLN A 80 -28.73 16.42 15.65
N THR A 81 -29.29 16.46 14.44
CA THR A 81 -30.27 17.46 13.99
C THR A 81 -31.25 16.79 13.02
N GLU A 82 -32.52 17.26 13.03
CA GLU A 82 -33.50 16.94 11.99
C GLU A 82 -33.20 17.70 10.70
N GLY A 83 -33.74 17.23 9.57
CA GLY A 83 -33.55 17.83 8.26
C GLY A 83 -32.43 17.19 7.45
N GLU A 84 -31.75 17.96 6.61
CA GLU A 84 -30.72 17.44 5.70
C GLU A 84 -29.51 16.91 6.49
N MET A 85 -29.12 15.69 6.12
CA MET A 85 -27.96 14.98 6.67
C MET A 85 -27.16 14.35 5.53
N VAL A 86 -25.86 14.28 5.68
CA VAL A 86 -24.95 13.57 4.75
C VAL A 86 -24.18 12.51 5.53
N LEU A 87 -24.24 11.29 5.05
CA LEU A 87 -23.36 10.21 5.50
C LEU A 87 -22.23 10.01 4.50
N LEU A 88 -21.06 9.68 5.02
CA LEU A 88 -19.85 9.41 4.25
C LEU A 88 -19.48 7.94 4.39
N TYR A 89 -19.14 7.31 3.27
CA TYR A 89 -18.39 6.08 3.22
C TYR A 89 -16.91 6.44 3.06
N PRO A 90 -15.98 5.89 3.83
CA PRO A 90 -14.56 6.23 3.71
C PRO A 90 -14.05 6.11 2.28
N LYS A 91 -13.19 7.03 1.87
CA LYS A 91 -12.62 7.13 0.52
C LYS A 91 -11.10 7.14 0.54
N TRP A 92 -10.53 7.81 1.53
CA TRP A 92 -9.09 7.91 1.73
C TRP A 92 -8.67 6.94 2.81
N GLU A 93 -7.94 5.93 2.41
CA GLU A 93 -7.32 5.02 3.35
C GLU A 93 -6.04 5.65 3.89
N THR A 94 -5.91 5.65 5.20
CA THR A 94 -4.80 6.34 5.88
C THR A 94 -3.45 5.69 5.60
N THR A 95 -3.42 4.38 5.46
CA THR A 95 -2.22 3.57 5.25
C THR A 95 -1.80 3.47 3.78
N SER A 96 -2.75 3.65 2.84
CA SER A 96 -2.45 3.70 1.39
C SER A 96 -2.16 5.12 0.90
N HIS A 97 -2.26 6.14 1.74
CA HIS A 97 -2.00 7.56 1.48
C HIS A 97 -2.76 8.16 0.29
N GLY A 98 -3.84 7.52 -0.13
CA GLY A 98 -4.59 7.90 -1.33
C GLY A 98 -6.07 7.51 -1.29
N PRO A 99 -6.84 7.92 -2.31
CA PRO A 99 -8.26 7.59 -2.41
C PRO A 99 -8.46 6.17 -2.95
N THR A 100 -8.04 5.16 -2.20
CA THR A 100 -7.99 3.76 -2.63
C THR A 100 -9.27 3.00 -2.32
N GLU A 101 -10.08 3.44 -1.36
CA GLU A 101 -11.32 2.77 -1.02
C GLU A 101 -12.36 2.92 -2.12
N SER A 102 -12.99 1.81 -2.43
CA SER A 102 -13.99 1.72 -3.51
C SER A 102 -15.39 1.56 -2.93
N ALA A 103 -16.33 2.38 -3.37
CA ALA A 103 -17.73 2.26 -2.99
C ALA A 103 -18.48 1.18 -3.81
N VAL A 104 -17.79 0.43 -4.67
CA VAL A 104 -18.43 -0.59 -5.52
C VAL A 104 -18.83 -1.83 -4.72
N GLU A 105 -18.12 -2.12 -3.64
CA GLU A 105 -18.37 -3.27 -2.77
C GLU A 105 -19.50 -3.02 -1.77
N LEU A 106 -19.93 -1.75 -1.57
CA LEU A 106 -21.07 -1.42 -0.71
C LEU A 106 -22.37 -1.70 -1.45
N ALA A 107 -23.21 -2.57 -0.91
CA ALA A 107 -24.46 -2.99 -1.50
C ALA A 107 -25.62 -3.05 -0.47
N GLY A 108 -26.86 -3.12 -0.95
CA GLY A 108 -28.03 -3.36 -0.12
C GLY A 108 -28.41 -2.26 0.87
N LEU A 109 -27.83 -1.05 0.75
CA LEU A 109 -27.99 0.03 1.72
C LEU A 109 -29.45 0.41 1.93
N ARG A 110 -29.92 0.26 3.16
CA ARG A 110 -31.22 0.73 3.66
C ARG A 110 -31.04 1.64 4.86
N MET A 111 -31.80 2.69 4.89
CA MET A 111 -31.81 3.66 5.99
C MET A 111 -33.20 3.74 6.61
N GLN A 112 -33.28 3.65 7.95
CA GLN A 112 -34.55 3.58 8.66
C GLN A 112 -34.57 4.51 9.86
N VAL A 113 -35.70 5.15 10.09
CA VAL A 113 -36.01 5.87 11.32
C VAL A 113 -37.27 5.24 11.94
N ASP A 114 -37.21 4.85 13.21
CA ASP A 114 -38.29 4.18 13.92
C ASP A 114 -38.87 2.95 13.17
N GLY A 115 -37.99 2.20 12.48
CA GLY A 115 -38.34 1.00 11.70
C GLY A 115 -38.98 1.29 10.32
N HIS A 116 -39.07 2.54 9.90
CA HIS A 116 -39.60 2.92 8.61
C HIS A 116 -38.48 3.33 7.68
N ASP A 117 -38.47 2.79 6.44
CA ASP A 117 -37.50 3.15 5.43
C ASP A 117 -37.61 4.64 5.08
N ILE A 118 -36.45 5.31 4.98
CA ILE A 118 -36.35 6.69 4.51
C ILE A 118 -35.54 6.72 3.20
N GLU A 119 -35.93 7.64 2.34
CA GLU A 119 -35.24 7.81 1.05
C GLU A 119 -33.87 8.45 1.26
N TRP A 120 -32.90 7.96 0.52
CA TRP A 120 -31.57 8.53 0.41
C TRP A 120 -31.15 8.63 -1.07
N ARG A 121 -30.20 9.47 -1.35
CA ARG A 121 -29.61 9.61 -2.68
C ARG A 121 -28.08 9.69 -2.59
N ARG A 122 -27.40 9.02 -3.49
CA ARG A 122 -25.96 9.15 -3.65
C ARG A 122 -25.62 10.52 -4.25
N ASP A 123 -24.58 11.18 -3.78
CA ASP A 123 -24.07 12.41 -4.39
C ASP A 123 -23.59 12.13 -5.82
N THR A 124 -23.87 13.06 -6.73
CA THR A 124 -23.56 12.90 -8.15
C THR A 124 -22.12 13.28 -8.52
N ILE A 125 -21.38 13.88 -7.58
CA ILE A 125 -19.98 14.28 -7.72
C ILE A 125 -19.09 13.45 -6.80
N ASP A 126 -19.41 13.38 -5.50
CA ASP A 126 -18.72 12.51 -4.55
C ASP A 126 -19.56 11.27 -4.26
N VAL A 127 -19.29 10.20 -5.00
CA VAL A 127 -20.05 8.94 -4.91
C VAL A 127 -19.93 8.24 -3.55
N HIS A 128 -19.05 8.71 -2.67
CA HIS A 128 -18.90 8.24 -1.29
C HIS A 128 -19.83 8.99 -0.30
N ALA A 129 -20.57 10.01 -0.75
CA ALA A 129 -21.52 10.77 0.06
C ALA A 129 -22.97 10.36 -0.23
N PHE A 130 -23.77 10.26 0.84
CA PHE A 130 -25.17 9.86 0.79
C PHE A 130 -26.04 10.90 1.50
N HIS A 131 -26.91 11.55 0.76
CA HIS A 131 -27.84 12.57 1.25
C HIS A 131 -29.15 11.96 1.66
N LEU A 132 -29.69 12.40 2.80
CA LEU A 132 -30.99 12.00 3.32
C LEU A 132 -31.64 13.15 4.08
N THR A 133 -32.97 13.08 4.26
CA THR A 133 -33.71 14.02 5.10
C THR A 133 -34.20 13.28 6.34
N VAL A 134 -33.66 13.63 7.49
CA VAL A 134 -34.05 13.05 8.77
C VAL A 134 -35.38 13.65 9.23
N PRO A 135 -36.42 12.82 9.51
CA PRO A 135 -37.70 13.32 9.96
C PRO A 135 -37.62 14.05 11.31
N ALA A 136 -38.55 14.98 11.51
CA ALA A 136 -38.69 15.69 12.79
C ALA A 136 -38.93 14.72 13.96
N GLY A 137 -38.21 14.92 15.07
CA GLY A 137 -38.30 14.11 16.28
C GLY A 137 -37.54 12.78 16.24
N ALA A 138 -36.88 12.44 15.12
CA ALA A 138 -36.03 11.26 15.04
C ALA A 138 -34.85 11.35 16.02
N ARG A 139 -34.57 10.26 16.72
CA ARG A 139 -33.46 10.18 17.69
C ARG A 139 -32.31 9.31 17.18
N THR A 140 -32.65 8.32 16.38
CA THR A 140 -31.69 7.37 15.83
C THR A 140 -31.97 7.11 14.36
N LEU A 141 -30.92 6.90 13.61
CA LEU A 141 -30.93 6.42 12.24
C LEU A 141 -30.31 5.03 12.22
N THR A 142 -31.02 4.05 11.68
CA THR A 142 -30.50 2.68 11.52
C THR A 142 -30.12 2.44 10.06
N LEU A 143 -28.90 1.99 9.84
CA LEU A 143 -28.38 1.57 8.54
C LEU A 143 -28.26 0.05 8.52
N ASN A 144 -28.60 -0.57 7.39
CA ASN A 144 -28.28 -1.96 7.09
C ASN A 144 -27.70 -2.00 5.68
N PHE A 145 -26.56 -2.70 5.51
CA PHE A 145 -25.93 -2.88 4.23
C PHE A 145 -24.99 -4.08 4.24
N GLU A 146 -24.47 -4.46 3.08
CA GLU A 146 -23.46 -5.49 2.92
C GLU A 146 -22.17 -4.89 2.32
N TYR A 147 -21.02 -5.40 2.79
CA TYR A 147 -19.74 -5.30 2.10
C TYR A 147 -19.48 -6.61 1.38
N LEU A 148 -19.30 -6.52 0.05
CA LEU A 148 -19.09 -7.66 -0.85
C LEU A 148 -17.59 -7.84 -1.10
N SER A 149 -16.92 -8.64 -0.28
CA SER A 149 -15.47 -8.82 -0.38
C SER A 149 -15.09 -9.52 -1.71
N PRO A 150 -14.29 -8.86 -2.59
CA PRO A 150 -13.91 -9.46 -3.86
C PRO A 150 -13.04 -10.71 -3.67
N ARG A 151 -13.26 -11.75 -4.47
CA ARG A 151 -12.46 -12.99 -4.35
C ARG A 151 -10.99 -12.81 -4.70
N SER A 152 -10.64 -11.86 -5.54
CA SER A 152 -9.26 -11.56 -5.95
C SER A 152 -8.43 -10.87 -4.85
N SER A 153 -9.11 -10.21 -3.91
CA SER A 153 -8.54 -9.52 -2.74
C SER A 153 -9.40 -9.84 -1.53
N ALA A 154 -9.66 -11.14 -1.31
CA ALA A 154 -10.63 -11.55 -0.30
C ALA A 154 -10.19 -11.16 1.10
N LYS A 155 -11.11 -10.52 1.83
CA LYS A 155 -10.97 -10.17 3.24
C LYS A 155 -11.70 -11.16 4.16
N LEU A 156 -12.45 -12.12 3.60
CA LEU A 156 -13.20 -13.13 4.35
C LEU A 156 -13.18 -14.47 3.63
N ARG A 157 -12.72 -15.49 4.31
CA ARG A 157 -12.65 -16.90 3.89
C ARG A 157 -13.14 -17.81 5.01
N PRO A 158 -13.49 -19.08 4.74
CA PRO A 158 -13.94 -20.03 5.77
C PRO A 158 -12.96 -20.24 6.93
N GLU A 159 -11.66 -20.07 6.70
CA GLU A 159 -10.60 -20.30 7.68
C GLU A 159 -10.05 -19.00 8.25
N MET A 160 -10.27 -17.84 7.60
CA MET A 160 -9.62 -16.59 7.97
C MET A 160 -10.44 -15.36 7.57
N ALA A 161 -10.40 -14.33 8.39
CA ALA A 161 -10.97 -13.01 8.12
C ALA A 161 -9.96 -11.91 8.47
N ASP A 162 -9.93 -10.88 7.64
CA ASP A 162 -9.28 -9.61 7.84
C ASP A 162 -10.38 -8.53 7.79
N VAL A 163 -10.64 -7.88 8.93
CA VAL A 163 -11.75 -6.93 9.07
C VAL A 163 -11.18 -5.53 9.16
N GLU A 164 -11.24 -4.82 8.07
CA GLU A 164 -10.89 -3.40 7.95
C GLU A 164 -12.16 -2.57 8.15
N TRP A 165 -12.24 -1.83 9.24
CA TRP A 165 -13.48 -1.13 9.66
C TRP A 165 -13.93 -0.07 8.68
N GLN A 166 -13.04 0.60 7.95
CA GLN A 166 -13.39 1.59 6.91
C GLN A 166 -14.28 1.02 5.81
N ARG A 167 -14.27 -0.30 5.59
CA ARG A 167 -15.07 -0.99 4.58
C ARG A 167 -16.48 -1.34 5.05
N VAL A 168 -16.71 -1.29 6.35
CA VAL A 168 -17.94 -1.80 7.00
C VAL A 168 -18.62 -0.76 7.88
N LEU A 169 -18.47 0.54 7.57
CA LEU A 169 -19.15 1.61 8.27
C LEU A 169 -19.46 2.81 7.35
N LEU A 170 -20.46 3.60 7.76
CA LEU A 170 -20.70 4.95 7.28
C LEU A 170 -20.70 5.90 8.48
N TYR A 171 -20.29 7.15 8.27
CA TYR A 171 -20.25 8.12 9.36
C TYR A 171 -20.81 9.48 8.93
N PRO A 172 -21.33 10.29 9.89
CA PRO A 172 -21.92 11.58 9.56
C PRO A 172 -20.87 12.60 9.17
N ALA A 173 -21.11 13.32 8.06
CA ALA A 173 -20.31 14.48 7.68
C ALA A 173 -20.45 15.64 8.69
N GLY A 174 -19.41 16.46 8.82
CA GLY A 174 -19.44 17.67 9.66
C GLY A 174 -18.71 17.53 11.00
N TRP A 175 -18.09 16.40 11.30
CA TRP A 175 -17.27 16.18 12.50
C TRP A 175 -15.89 15.66 12.15
N PHE A 176 -14.93 15.90 13.04
CA PHE A 176 -13.65 15.18 13.01
C PHE A 176 -13.88 13.71 13.40
N ALA A 177 -13.19 12.79 12.75
CA ALA A 177 -13.31 11.36 13.04
C ALA A 177 -12.96 11.04 14.51
N ARG A 178 -11.98 11.74 15.08
CA ARG A 178 -11.58 11.61 16.49
C ARG A 178 -12.65 12.03 17.50
N ASP A 179 -13.67 12.76 17.06
CA ASP A 179 -14.77 13.24 17.93
C ASP A 179 -16.01 12.37 17.87
N ILE A 180 -16.02 11.33 17.03
CA ILE A 180 -17.15 10.42 16.83
C ILE A 180 -16.92 9.11 17.60
N PRO A 181 -17.58 8.88 18.75
CA PRO A 181 -17.46 7.62 19.48
C PRO A 181 -18.21 6.50 18.76
N VAL A 182 -17.58 5.32 18.67
CA VAL A 182 -18.15 4.10 18.09
C VAL A 182 -18.01 2.93 19.06
N ALA A 183 -19.09 2.20 19.32
CA ALA A 183 -19.11 0.95 20.05
C ALA A 183 -19.29 -0.20 19.05
N ALA A 184 -18.19 -0.92 18.77
CA ALA A 184 -18.15 -1.94 17.76
C ALA A 184 -18.39 -3.35 18.32
N GLN A 185 -19.10 -4.17 17.55
CA GLN A 185 -19.27 -5.60 17.74
C GLN A 185 -18.96 -6.32 16.44
N LEU A 186 -18.25 -7.44 16.53
CA LEU A 186 -17.90 -8.28 15.40
C LEU A 186 -18.30 -9.73 15.67
N GLU A 187 -19.13 -10.29 14.81
CA GLU A 187 -19.48 -11.71 14.85
C GLU A 187 -18.65 -12.45 13.80
N ILE A 188 -17.75 -13.33 14.28
CA ILE A 188 -16.83 -14.11 13.43
C ILE A 188 -17.33 -15.54 13.22
N PRO A 189 -16.90 -16.27 12.18
CA PRO A 189 -17.22 -17.67 11.98
C PRO A 189 -16.83 -18.53 13.19
N GLY A 190 -17.69 -19.51 13.53
CA GLY A 190 -17.46 -20.38 14.68
C GLY A 190 -16.11 -21.11 14.64
N GLY A 191 -15.38 -21.09 15.77
CA GLY A 191 -14.10 -21.75 15.93
C GLY A 191 -12.89 -20.90 15.47
N MET A 192 -13.10 -19.65 15.06
CA MET A 192 -12.03 -18.68 14.87
C MET A 192 -11.67 -17.98 16.19
N ARG A 193 -10.42 -17.50 16.26
CA ARG A 193 -9.92 -16.58 17.29
C ARG A 193 -9.43 -15.32 16.61
N ALA A 194 -9.59 -14.18 17.28
CA ALA A 194 -9.24 -12.88 16.74
C ALA A 194 -8.06 -12.25 17.48
N PHE A 195 -7.28 -11.47 16.72
CA PHE A 195 -6.24 -10.56 17.21
C PHE A 195 -6.52 -9.15 16.70
N THR A 196 -6.31 -8.17 17.54
CA THR A 196 -6.47 -6.73 17.25
C THR A 196 -5.96 -5.93 18.46
N ALA A 197 -5.58 -4.69 18.23
CA ALA A 197 -5.25 -3.74 19.29
C ALA A 197 -6.47 -3.24 20.07
N LEU A 198 -7.69 -3.47 19.59
CA LEU A 198 -8.92 -3.05 20.27
C LEU A 198 -9.10 -3.76 21.62
N THR A 199 -9.46 -2.99 22.64
CA THR A 199 -9.75 -3.55 23.97
C THR A 199 -11.06 -4.33 23.97
N SER A 200 -10.98 -5.65 24.16
CA SER A 200 -12.18 -6.51 24.31
C SER A 200 -12.84 -6.33 25.67
N LEU A 201 -14.17 -6.15 25.69
CA LEU A 201 -14.98 -6.08 26.93
C LEU A 201 -15.26 -7.44 27.57
N ARG A 202 -15.01 -8.54 26.85
CA ARG A 202 -15.11 -9.90 27.37
C ARG A 202 -13.76 -10.60 27.21
N ALA A 203 -13.40 -11.38 28.23
CA ALA A 203 -12.29 -12.31 28.07
C ALA A 203 -12.55 -13.20 26.84
N PRO A 204 -11.55 -13.47 25.99
CA PRO A 204 -11.71 -14.32 24.83
C PRO A 204 -12.10 -15.75 25.31
N ASP A 205 -13.41 -16.00 25.39
CA ASP A 205 -13.95 -17.33 25.56
C ASP A 205 -13.95 -17.97 24.16
N SER A 206 -13.26 -19.07 24.02
CA SER A 206 -13.09 -19.81 22.75
C SER A 206 -14.42 -20.30 22.14
N SER A 207 -15.55 -20.15 22.85
CA SER A 207 -16.89 -20.51 22.39
C SER A 207 -17.74 -19.34 21.91
N ALA A 208 -17.33 -18.09 22.17
CA ALA A 208 -18.11 -16.92 21.81
C ALA A 208 -17.69 -16.40 20.43
N ASN A 209 -18.61 -16.49 19.46
CA ASN A 209 -18.38 -15.95 18.09
C ASN A 209 -18.57 -14.42 18.03
N LEU A 210 -19.21 -13.81 19.02
CA LEU A 210 -19.46 -12.37 19.10
C LEU A 210 -18.41 -11.69 19.97
N LEU A 211 -17.58 -10.88 19.35
CA LEU A 211 -16.63 -9.98 19.99
C LEU A 211 -17.32 -8.65 20.29
N THR A 212 -17.05 -8.08 21.44
CA THR A 212 -17.56 -6.76 21.83
C THR A 212 -16.38 -5.94 22.34
N PHE A 213 -16.16 -4.79 21.71
CA PHE A 213 -15.02 -3.92 22.03
C PHE A 213 -15.45 -2.76 22.92
N ALA A 214 -14.49 -2.21 23.67
CA ALA A 214 -14.68 -0.94 24.34
C ALA A 214 -14.98 0.15 23.29
N PRO A 215 -15.83 1.15 23.62
CA PRO A 215 -16.03 2.27 22.71
C PRO A 215 -14.71 2.98 22.42
N GLU A 216 -14.43 3.21 21.13
CA GLU A 216 -13.30 3.96 20.64
C GLU A 216 -13.75 5.15 19.79
N THR A 217 -12.88 6.09 19.48
CA THR A 217 -13.15 7.11 18.48
C THR A 217 -13.08 6.50 17.07
N LEU A 218 -13.80 7.09 16.11
CA LEU A 218 -13.89 6.55 14.74
C LEU A 218 -12.52 6.40 14.08
N ASP A 219 -11.61 7.37 14.29
CA ASP A 219 -10.25 7.31 13.75
C ASP A 219 -9.43 6.16 14.36
N ARG A 220 -9.57 5.90 15.67
CA ARG A 220 -8.89 4.78 16.32
C ARG A 220 -9.51 3.43 15.97
N LEU A 221 -10.85 3.37 15.80
CA LEU A 221 -11.50 2.13 15.35
C LEU A 221 -11.02 1.74 13.95
N VAL A 222 -10.99 2.69 13.01
CA VAL A 222 -10.53 2.46 11.63
C VAL A 222 -9.06 2.05 11.59
N ASP A 223 -8.26 2.56 12.53
CA ASP A 223 -6.84 2.28 12.67
C ASP A 223 -6.53 0.98 13.45
N ALA A 224 -7.54 0.13 13.70
CA ALA A 224 -7.38 -1.11 14.47
C ALA A 224 -8.13 -2.27 13.80
N PRO A 225 -7.57 -2.83 12.71
CA PRO A 225 -8.15 -3.97 12.01
C PRO A 225 -8.25 -5.20 12.91
N VAL A 226 -8.98 -6.21 12.45
CA VAL A 226 -9.12 -7.46 13.20
C VAL A 226 -8.74 -8.64 12.30
N TYR A 227 -7.68 -9.35 12.67
CA TYR A 227 -7.36 -10.64 12.08
C TYR A 227 -8.03 -11.77 12.86
N ALA A 228 -8.81 -12.60 12.21
CA ALA A 228 -9.43 -13.77 12.83
C ALA A 228 -9.21 -15.02 12.00
N ALA A 229 -8.84 -16.14 12.64
CA ALA A 229 -8.63 -17.39 11.94
C ALA A 229 -8.90 -18.63 12.83
N ARG A 230 -9.04 -19.79 12.18
CA ARG A 230 -9.10 -21.09 12.86
C ARG A 230 -7.76 -21.48 13.45
N TYR A 231 -6.67 -21.13 12.76
CA TYR A 231 -5.30 -21.47 13.15
C TYR A 231 -4.58 -20.19 13.53
N THR A 232 -4.28 -20.07 14.81
CA THR A 232 -3.69 -18.85 15.37
C THR A 232 -2.63 -19.18 16.39
N ARG A 233 -1.64 -18.28 16.52
CA ARG A 233 -0.61 -18.36 17.55
C ARG A 233 -0.17 -16.96 17.97
N ARG A 234 -0.14 -16.69 19.27
CA ARG A 234 0.48 -15.48 19.83
C ARG A 234 1.83 -15.84 20.44
N LEU A 235 2.85 -15.05 20.12
CA LEU A 235 4.19 -15.15 20.67
C LEU A 235 4.59 -13.80 21.26
N GLU A 236 5.31 -13.81 22.40
CA GLU A 236 5.87 -12.58 22.95
C GLU A 236 7.18 -12.22 22.25
N LEU A 237 7.25 -11.01 21.70
CA LEU A 237 8.48 -10.34 21.32
C LEU A 237 8.92 -9.47 22.49
N ALA A 238 10.19 -9.46 22.84
CA ALA A 238 10.73 -8.91 24.09
C ALA A 238 10.01 -7.64 24.59
N SER A 239 9.60 -7.66 25.85
CA SER A 239 9.13 -6.48 26.58
C SER A 239 10.32 -5.63 26.98
N LEU A 240 10.56 -4.52 26.29
CA LEU A 240 11.47 -3.48 26.75
C LEU A 240 10.67 -2.47 27.57
N SER A 241 11.10 -2.19 28.79
CA SER A 241 10.48 -1.17 29.63
C SER A 241 8.98 -1.31 29.88
N GLU A 242 8.49 -2.52 30.12
CA GLU A 242 7.09 -2.80 30.51
C GLU A 242 6.03 -2.66 29.41
N VAL A 243 6.41 -2.30 28.17
CA VAL A 243 5.48 -2.23 27.04
C VAL A 243 5.47 -3.56 26.29
N PRO A 244 4.34 -4.31 26.29
CA PRO A 244 4.26 -5.60 25.60
C PRO A 244 4.25 -5.43 24.08
N VAL A 245 4.99 -6.29 23.40
CA VAL A 245 4.96 -6.43 21.94
C VAL A 245 4.69 -7.90 21.61
N HIS A 246 3.65 -8.17 20.83
CA HIS A 246 3.26 -9.52 20.47
C HIS A 246 3.44 -9.76 18.96
N LEU A 247 3.71 -11.00 18.61
CA LEU A 247 3.59 -11.51 17.25
C LEU A 247 2.32 -12.36 17.19
N ASP A 248 1.34 -11.90 16.45
CA ASP A 248 0.05 -12.54 16.30
C ASP A 248 -0.06 -13.17 14.91
N LEU A 249 -0.01 -14.47 14.87
CA LEU A 249 -0.04 -15.26 13.64
C LEU A 249 -1.45 -15.79 13.38
N VAL A 250 -1.94 -15.58 12.18
CA VAL A 250 -3.09 -16.26 11.61
C VAL A 250 -2.66 -17.02 10.35
N ALA A 251 -3.17 -18.23 10.12
CA ALA A 251 -2.66 -19.08 9.03
C ALA A 251 -3.75 -19.90 8.33
N ASP A 252 -3.47 -20.30 7.07
CA ASP A 252 -4.30 -21.22 6.29
C ASP A 252 -4.29 -22.63 6.89
N ALA A 253 -3.17 -23.05 7.50
CA ALA A 253 -3.01 -24.38 8.10
C ALA A 253 -2.21 -24.33 9.41
N PRO A 254 -2.41 -25.29 10.33
CA PRO A 254 -1.73 -25.29 11.64
C PRO A 254 -0.21 -25.43 11.54
N GLY A 255 0.30 -26.07 10.48
CA GLY A 255 1.73 -26.23 10.24
C GLY A 255 2.45 -24.92 9.88
N ASP A 256 1.73 -23.95 9.33
CA ASP A 256 2.30 -22.67 8.92
C ASP A 256 2.60 -21.75 10.13
N LEU A 257 2.04 -22.06 11.30
CA LEU A 257 2.26 -21.31 12.56
C LEU A 257 3.59 -21.64 13.24
N GLU A 258 4.39 -22.55 12.71
CA GLU A 258 5.64 -22.95 13.32
C GLU A 258 6.74 -21.91 13.06
N VAL A 259 7.12 -21.19 14.12
CA VAL A 259 8.21 -20.22 14.12
C VAL A 259 9.44 -20.86 14.74
N SER A 260 10.57 -20.85 14.04
CA SER A 260 11.81 -21.40 14.55
C SER A 260 12.34 -20.56 15.74
N PRO A 261 13.10 -21.14 16.67
CA PRO A 261 13.76 -20.38 17.74
C PRO A 261 14.66 -19.26 17.20
N THR A 262 15.25 -19.43 16.03
CA THR A 262 16.10 -18.43 15.37
C THR A 262 15.25 -17.26 14.88
N ASP A 263 14.17 -17.51 14.12
CA ASP A 263 13.28 -16.46 13.64
C ASP A 263 12.66 -15.67 14.82
N LEU A 264 12.25 -16.36 15.88
CA LEU A 264 11.74 -15.70 17.07
C LEU A 264 12.79 -14.80 17.72
N ALA A 265 14.04 -15.28 17.87
CA ALA A 265 15.12 -14.50 18.46
C ALA A 265 15.48 -13.26 17.60
N GLU A 266 15.44 -13.38 16.27
CA GLU A 266 15.66 -12.27 15.33
C GLU A 266 14.56 -11.21 15.43
N LEU A 267 13.29 -11.62 15.54
CA LEU A 267 12.16 -10.70 15.74
C LEU A 267 12.21 -10.03 17.13
N GLN A 268 12.61 -10.76 18.16
CA GLN A 268 12.86 -10.17 19.48
C GLN A 268 14.00 -9.15 19.43
N ALA A 269 15.07 -9.46 18.71
CA ALA A 269 16.19 -8.52 18.50
C ALA A 269 15.74 -7.28 17.71
N LEU A 270 14.80 -7.41 16.74
CA LEU A 270 14.23 -6.27 16.03
C LEU A 270 13.61 -5.26 16.99
N VAL A 271 12.77 -5.71 17.92
CA VAL A 271 12.13 -4.85 18.94
C VAL A 271 13.20 -4.11 19.77
N VAL A 272 14.26 -4.83 20.18
CA VAL A 272 15.38 -4.25 20.93
C VAL A 272 16.12 -3.20 20.11
N GLN A 273 16.43 -3.49 18.84
CA GLN A 273 17.17 -2.56 17.97
C GLN A 273 16.36 -1.32 17.64
N ALA A 274 15.06 -1.44 17.38
CA ALA A 274 14.18 -0.31 17.12
C ALA A 274 14.12 0.63 18.31
N SER A 275 13.94 0.12 19.54
CA SER A 275 13.90 0.97 20.73
C SER A 275 15.23 1.70 21.01
N ARG A 276 16.37 1.12 20.62
CA ARG A 276 17.68 1.78 20.72
C ARG A 276 17.83 2.93 19.71
N VAL A 277 17.18 2.83 18.56
CA VAL A 277 17.18 3.87 17.52
C VAL A 277 16.21 4.99 17.87
N PHE A 278 14.95 4.65 18.13
CA PHE A 278 13.86 5.62 18.24
C PHE A 278 13.59 6.08 19.68
N GLY A 279 14.05 5.35 20.68
CA GLY A 279 13.78 5.65 22.08
C GLY A 279 12.49 5.01 22.60
N PRO A 280 11.78 5.65 23.54
CA PRO A 280 10.58 5.08 24.16
C PRO A 280 9.49 4.76 23.14
N ALA A 281 8.78 3.66 23.38
CA ALA A 281 7.63 3.26 22.57
C ALA A 281 6.52 4.32 22.63
N PRO A 282 5.92 4.70 21.50
CA PRO A 282 4.82 5.65 21.46
C PRO A 282 3.45 5.02 21.74
N PHE A 283 3.40 3.72 21.96
CA PHE A 283 2.23 2.88 22.15
C PHE A 283 2.20 2.24 23.55
N ARG A 284 1.01 1.78 23.99
CA ARG A 284 0.84 1.06 25.27
C ARG A 284 1.09 -0.43 25.13
N HIS A 285 0.85 -0.99 23.99
CA HIS A 285 1.20 -2.33 23.52
C HIS A 285 1.32 -2.25 22.00
N TYR A 286 1.92 -3.25 21.39
CA TYR A 286 1.98 -3.32 19.92
C TYR A 286 1.76 -4.77 19.48
N ASP A 287 0.79 -4.97 18.60
CA ASP A 287 0.49 -6.27 18.04
C ASP A 287 0.97 -6.34 16.57
N VAL A 288 1.98 -7.16 16.30
CA VAL A 288 2.45 -7.46 14.94
C VAL A 288 1.52 -8.53 14.38
N LEU A 289 0.53 -8.10 13.59
CA LEU A 289 -0.43 -8.99 12.95
C LEU A 289 0.17 -9.57 11.67
N VAL A 290 0.29 -10.89 11.61
CA VAL A 290 0.85 -11.58 10.43
C VAL A 290 -0.15 -12.59 9.90
N SER A 291 -0.59 -12.41 8.67
CA SER A 291 -1.31 -13.44 7.94
C SER A 291 -0.34 -14.30 7.13
N LEU A 292 -0.39 -15.61 7.36
CA LEU A 292 0.38 -16.63 6.63
C LEU A 292 -0.58 -17.32 5.65
N SER A 293 -0.79 -16.69 4.49
CA SER A 293 -1.81 -17.12 3.55
C SER A 293 -1.45 -16.83 2.10
N ASP A 294 -1.73 -17.81 1.23
CA ASP A 294 -1.66 -17.62 -0.22
C ASP A 294 -3.03 -17.22 -0.80
N GLN A 295 -4.06 -17.03 0.04
CA GLN A 295 -5.44 -16.85 -0.38
C GLN A 295 -6.08 -15.55 0.13
N LEU A 296 -5.60 -15.00 1.24
CA LEU A 296 -6.11 -13.76 1.82
C LEU A 296 -5.19 -12.61 1.40
N ALA A 297 -5.61 -11.80 0.42
CA ALA A 297 -4.94 -10.59 -0.06
C ALA A 297 -3.40 -10.60 0.06
N PRO A 298 -2.69 -11.52 -0.62
CA PRO A 298 -1.26 -11.71 -0.38
C PRO A 298 -0.44 -10.49 -0.82
N GLY A 299 0.56 -10.17 0.00
CA GLY A 299 1.61 -9.20 -0.28
C GLY A 299 1.35 -7.80 0.28
N GLY A 300 2.38 -7.27 0.94
CA GLY A 300 2.40 -5.94 1.55
C GLY A 300 2.16 -5.95 3.05
N GLY A 301 2.37 -4.79 3.65
CA GLY A 301 2.02 -4.48 5.03
C GLY A 301 1.20 -3.20 5.08
N LEU A 302 0.60 -2.94 6.24
CA LEU A 302 -0.13 -1.73 6.54
C LEU A 302 0.18 -1.32 7.98
N GLU A 303 0.51 -0.07 8.16
CA GLU A 303 0.88 0.50 9.44
C GLU A 303 -0.32 1.05 10.20
N HIS A 304 -0.34 0.80 11.51
CA HIS A 304 -1.33 1.30 12.45
C HIS A 304 -0.64 1.83 13.72
N LEU A 305 -1.41 2.51 14.60
CA LEU A 305 -0.85 3.15 15.79
C LEU A 305 -0.33 2.14 16.81
N ASP A 306 -1.18 1.15 17.17
CA ASP A 306 -0.90 0.15 18.21
C ASP A 306 -0.70 -1.26 17.63
N GLU A 307 -0.68 -1.40 16.30
CA GLU A 307 -0.44 -2.66 15.59
C GLU A 307 0.12 -2.41 14.18
N GLY A 308 0.55 -3.47 13.50
CA GLY A 308 0.97 -3.41 12.10
C GLY A 308 0.66 -4.72 11.41
N GLU A 309 0.09 -4.65 10.22
CA GLU A 309 -0.22 -5.82 9.40
C GLU A 309 0.96 -6.23 8.53
N SER A 310 1.16 -7.53 8.35
CA SER A 310 2.07 -8.08 7.36
C SER A 310 1.44 -9.31 6.72
N ASN A 311 1.17 -9.23 5.41
CA ASN A 311 0.58 -10.31 4.64
C ASN A 311 1.69 -11.11 3.94
N LEU A 312 2.03 -12.28 4.49
CA LEU A 312 3.16 -13.09 4.08
C LEU A 312 2.69 -14.44 3.48
N PRO A 313 3.50 -15.05 2.60
CA PRO A 313 3.19 -16.38 2.08
C PRO A 313 2.97 -17.40 3.19
N ALA A 314 2.09 -18.37 2.97
CA ALA A 314 1.75 -19.39 3.97
C ALA A 314 2.99 -20.11 4.55
N ASN A 315 4.00 -20.38 3.72
CA ASN A 315 5.23 -21.06 4.12
C ASN A 315 6.35 -20.11 4.63
N TYR A 316 6.06 -18.85 4.94
CA TYR A 316 7.08 -17.84 5.26
C TYR A 316 8.09 -18.30 6.31
N PHE A 317 7.64 -18.77 7.47
CA PHE A 317 8.54 -19.25 8.53
C PHE A 317 9.16 -20.60 8.23
N ALA A 318 8.45 -21.49 7.55
CA ALA A 318 8.99 -22.80 7.16
C ALA A 318 10.14 -22.69 6.14
N ALA A 319 10.13 -21.65 5.32
CA ALA A 319 11.12 -21.36 4.29
C ALA A 319 11.86 -20.05 4.53
N SER A 320 12.01 -19.60 5.76
CA SER A 320 12.53 -18.27 6.10
C SER A 320 13.88 -17.93 5.46
N GLY A 321 14.77 -18.89 5.31
CA GLY A 321 16.03 -18.73 4.57
C GLY A 321 15.87 -18.53 3.05
N GLN A 322 14.66 -18.69 2.49
CA GLN A 322 14.33 -18.53 1.06
C GLN A 322 13.33 -17.36 0.83
N GLN A 323 13.04 -16.58 1.84
CA GLN A 323 12.07 -15.47 1.81
C GLN A 323 12.76 -14.11 1.99
N LEU A 324 13.96 -13.94 1.40
CA LEU A 324 14.77 -12.75 1.65
C LEU A 324 14.11 -11.44 1.22
N SER A 325 13.31 -11.43 0.16
CA SER A 325 12.59 -10.24 -0.30
C SER A 325 11.62 -9.69 0.75
N ASN A 326 11.04 -10.57 1.59
CA ASN A 326 10.05 -10.20 2.60
C ASN A 326 10.63 -10.11 4.02
N ARG A 327 11.93 -10.37 4.21
CA ARG A 327 12.54 -10.43 5.57
C ARG A 327 12.60 -9.09 6.28
N ASP A 328 12.48 -8.00 5.59
CA ASP A 328 12.46 -6.64 6.14
C ASP A 328 11.06 -6.02 6.23
N LEU A 329 10.00 -6.70 5.72
CA LEU A 329 8.64 -6.17 5.77
C LEU A 329 8.18 -5.92 7.22
N ILE A 330 8.28 -6.92 8.11
CA ILE A 330 7.90 -6.74 9.53
C ILE A 330 8.72 -5.62 10.19
N ALA A 331 9.99 -5.45 9.81
CA ALA A 331 10.81 -4.37 10.33
C ALA A 331 10.35 -3.01 9.80
N HIS A 332 9.93 -2.93 8.53
CA HIS A 332 9.35 -1.74 7.92
C HIS A 332 8.06 -1.33 8.66
N GLU A 333 7.08 -2.23 8.77
CA GLU A 333 5.81 -1.94 9.45
C GLU A 333 5.99 -1.57 10.92
N TYR A 334 6.95 -2.20 11.60
CA TYR A 334 7.24 -1.87 12.99
C TYR A 334 7.86 -0.47 13.16
N VAL A 335 8.64 0.02 12.20
CA VAL A 335 9.18 1.38 12.20
C VAL A 335 8.09 2.44 12.10
N HIS A 336 7.01 2.14 11.41
CA HIS A 336 5.85 3.04 11.30
C HIS A 336 5.17 3.32 12.64
N ALA A 337 5.40 2.53 13.67
CA ALA A 337 4.98 2.89 15.02
C ALA A 337 5.55 4.24 15.48
N TRP A 338 6.69 4.67 14.96
CA TRP A 338 7.31 5.98 15.24
C TRP A 338 7.16 6.94 14.06
N ASN A 339 7.60 6.55 12.85
CA ASN A 339 7.48 7.33 11.61
C ASN A 339 6.23 6.91 10.85
N GLY A 340 5.07 7.25 11.37
CA GLY A 340 3.81 6.80 10.83
C GLY A 340 2.65 7.36 11.63
N ARG A 341 1.79 6.51 12.11
CA ARG A 341 0.54 6.90 12.78
C ARG A 341 0.74 7.70 14.07
N PHE A 342 1.86 7.58 14.74
CA PHE A 342 2.21 8.42 15.90
C PHE A 342 2.75 9.79 15.47
N ARG A 343 3.73 9.82 14.54
CA ARG A 343 4.28 11.05 13.99
C ARG A 343 4.36 10.97 12.47
N GLN A 344 3.65 11.87 11.79
CA GLN A 344 3.47 11.84 10.33
C GLN A 344 3.66 13.22 9.71
N PRO A 345 3.90 13.30 8.38
CA PRO A 345 3.86 14.57 7.67
C PRO A 345 2.53 15.30 7.89
N ALA A 346 2.59 16.62 8.08
CA ALA A 346 1.38 17.42 8.26
C ALA A 346 0.40 17.28 7.07
N GLY A 347 0.91 17.08 5.87
CA GLY A 347 0.09 16.85 4.66
C GLY A 347 -0.70 15.54 4.66
N LEU A 348 -0.23 14.51 5.38
CA LEU A 348 -0.94 13.22 5.47
C LEU A 348 -2.01 13.20 6.56
N TRP A 349 -2.01 14.18 7.48
CA TRP A 349 -3.07 14.26 8.48
C TRP A 349 -4.36 14.81 7.86
N SER A 350 -5.48 14.14 8.11
CA SER A 350 -6.82 14.57 7.72
C SER A 350 -7.79 14.45 8.89
N PRO A 351 -8.76 15.37 9.04
CA PRO A 351 -9.76 15.30 10.09
C PRO A 351 -10.80 14.19 9.88
N ASN A 352 -10.90 13.63 8.67
CA ASN A 352 -11.80 12.53 8.32
C ASN A 352 -11.28 11.74 7.11
N PHE A 353 -11.98 10.68 6.72
CA PHE A 353 -11.59 9.78 5.63
C PHE A 353 -12.08 10.18 4.24
N ASN A 354 -12.59 11.40 4.05
CA ASN A 354 -13.13 11.87 2.76
C ASN A 354 -12.47 13.16 2.24
N LEU A 355 -11.67 13.83 3.08
CA LEU A 355 -10.85 14.96 2.62
C LEU A 355 -9.50 14.46 2.06
N PRO A 356 -9.02 15.09 0.99
CA PRO A 356 -7.75 14.72 0.38
C PRO A 356 -6.55 15.04 1.29
N THR A 357 -5.53 14.22 1.18
CA THR A 357 -4.23 14.41 1.83
C THR A 357 -3.16 14.81 0.82
N ASP A 358 -2.06 15.39 1.29
CA ASP A 358 -0.88 15.73 0.50
C ASP A 358 0.27 14.75 0.79
N PRO A 359 0.56 13.82 -0.12
CA PRO A 359 1.61 12.81 0.06
C PRO A 359 3.01 13.30 -0.32
N SER A 360 3.25 14.58 -0.49
CA SER A 360 4.54 15.15 -0.96
C SER A 360 5.75 14.78 -0.10
N MET A 361 5.53 14.36 1.14
CA MET A 361 6.59 13.91 2.06
C MET A 361 6.68 12.40 2.24
N LEU A 362 6.15 11.58 1.34
CA LEU A 362 6.30 10.12 1.40
C LEU A 362 7.77 9.66 1.32
N TRP A 363 8.68 10.48 0.79
CA TRP A 363 10.11 10.22 0.85
C TRP A 363 10.69 10.20 2.28
N VAL A 364 9.98 10.83 3.26
CA VAL A 364 10.27 10.69 4.71
C VAL A 364 9.44 9.55 5.29
N TYR A 365 8.12 9.61 5.08
CA TYR A 365 7.19 8.66 5.69
C TYR A 365 7.51 7.21 5.28
N GLU A 366 7.59 6.95 3.99
CA GLU A 366 7.90 5.64 3.42
C GLU A 366 9.40 5.43 3.19
N GLY A 367 10.04 6.44 2.57
CA GLY A 367 11.45 6.30 2.17
C GLY A 367 12.40 6.15 3.36
N GLN A 368 12.16 6.83 4.47
CA GLN A 368 12.96 6.64 5.69
C GLN A 368 12.57 5.36 6.43
N THR A 369 11.30 4.98 6.42
CA THR A 369 10.85 3.71 7.00
C THR A 369 11.46 2.53 6.27
N GLU A 370 11.48 2.55 4.94
CA GLU A 370 12.14 1.52 4.14
C GLU A 370 13.66 1.45 4.40
N PHE A 371 14.31 2.62 4.55
CA PHE A 371 15.71 2.67 4.98
C PHE A 371 15.91 2.00 6.34
N TRP A 372 15.06 2.29 7.33
CA TRP A 372 15.16 1.67 8.64
C TRP A 372 14.79 0.19 8.62
N GLY A 373 13.84 -0.22 7.77
CA GLY A 373 13.53 -1.63 7.53
C GLY A 373 14.78 -2.41 7.12
N ARG A 374 15.56 -1.89 6.13
CA ARG A 374 16.86 -2.47 5.71
C ARG A 374 17.88 -2.52 6.86
N VAL A 375 18.03 -1.40 7.58
CA VAL A 375 19.04 -1.29 8.66
C VAL A 375 18.68 -2.17 9.85
N LEU A 376 17.43 -2.17 10.27
CA LEU A 376 16.99 -2.96 11.43
C LEU A 376 16.95 -4.45 11.13
N ALA A 377 16.59 -4.87 9.91
CA ALA A 377 16.70 -6.26 9.48
C ALA A 377 18.16 -6.78 9.58
N ALA A 378 19.13 -5.95 9.20
CA ALA A 378 20.54 -6.31 9.40
C ALA A 378 20.93 -6.36 10.88
N ARG A 379 20.52 -5.36 11.67
CA ARG A 379 20.89 -5.25 13.09
C ARG A 379 20.27 -6.33 13.96
N SER A 380 19.10 -6.84 13.58
CA SER A 380 18.38 -7.89 14.30
C SER A 380 18.79 -9.30 13.90
N GLY A 381 19.42 -9.46 12.73
CA GLY A 381 19.76 -10.77 12.17
C GLY A 381 18.74 -11.33 11.18
N LEU A 382 17.58 -10.67 10.98
CA LEU A 382 16.60 -11.02 9.95
C LEU A 382 17.24 -11.11 8.55
N ARG A 383 18.23 -10.28 8.29
CA ARG A 383 19.17 -10.37 7.16
C ARG A 383 20.60 -10.33 7.68
N THR A 384 21.49 -11.07 7.07
CA THR A 384 22.92 -10.86 7.29
C THR A 384 23.36 -9.52 6.72
N THR A 385 24.50 -8.98 7.21
CA THR A 385 25.09 -7.77 6.65
C THR A 385 25.29 -7.90 5.12
N GLN A 386 25.74 -9.07 4.63
CA GLN A 386 25.96 -9.29 3.20
C GLN A 386 24.65 -9.27 2.41
N GLN A 387 23.61 -9.93 2.88
CA GLN A 387 22.29 -9.93 2.23
C GLN A 387 21.69 -8.52 2.17
N THR A 388 21.94 -7.68 3.20
CA THR A 388 21.52 -6.27 3.19
C THR A 388 22.36 -5.44 2.21
N LEU A 389 23.65 -5.66 2.11
CA LEU A 389 24.51 -5.03 1.10
C LEU A 389 24.06 -5.41 -0.32
N ASP A 390 23.67 -6.66 -0.54
CA ASP A 390 23.16 -7.15 -1.83
C ASP A 390 21.80 -6.49 -2.16
N LYS A 391 20.92 -6.30 -1.17
CA LYS A 391 19.66 -5.58 -1.36
C LYS A 391 19.88 -4.11 -1.70
N LEU A 392 20.78 -3.44 -0.98
CA LEU A 392 21.19 -2.06 -1.30
C LEU A 392 21.83 -1.94 -2.69
N ALA A 393 22.56 -2.97 -3.14
CA ALA A 393 23.08 -3.00 -4.51
C ALA A 393 21.96 -3.07 -5.54
N LEU A 394 20.92 -3.85 -5.26
CA LEU A 394 19.74 -3.95 -6.11
C LEU A 394 18.96 -2.63 -6.14
N ASP A 395 18.68 -2.01 -4.98
CA ASP A 395 18.02 -0.71 -4.89
C ASP A 395 18.81 0.35 -5.70
N ALA A 396 20.13 0.41 -5.51
CA ALA A 396 20.99 1.33 -6.26
C ALA A 396 21.00 1.06 -7.77
N ALA A 397 20.99 -0.19 -8.19
CA ALA A 397 20.96 -0.56 -9.60
C ALA A 397 19.61 -0.24 -10.25
N LEU A 398 18.49 -0.47 -9.54
CA LEU A 398 17.17 -0.07 -10.01
C LEU A 398 17.09 1.44 -10.21
N VAL A 399 17.51 2.24 -9.23
CA VAL A 399 17.53 3.70 -9.30
C VAL A 399 18.47 4.21 -10.39
N ALA A 400 19.68 3.64 -10.51
CA ALA A 400 20.67 4.05 -11.50
C ALA A 400 20.26 3.76 -12.95
N ASN A 401 19.44 2.73 -13.17
CA ASN A 401 19.00 2.33 -14.53
C ASN A 401 17.54 2.74 -14.83
N ARG A 402 16.87 3.45 -13.93
CA ARG A 402 15.48 3.89 -14.10
C ARG A 402 15.38 4.99 -15.17
N SER A 403 14.91 4.64 -16.38
CA SER A 403 14.80 5.61 -17.49
C SER A 403 13.75 6.69 -17.23
N GLY A 404 12.69 6.41 -16.47
CA GLY A 404 11.68 7.39 -16.10
C GLY A 404 12.20 8.63 -15.36
N ARG A 405 13.42 8.57 -14.83
CA ARG A 405 14.10 9.73 -14.23
C ARG A 405 14.33 10.89 -15.21
N GLU A 406 14.37 10.61 -16.52
CA GLU A 406 14.53 11.65 -17.55
C GLU A 406 13.43 12.72 -17.52
N TRP A 407 12.22 12.36 -17.05
CA TRP A 407 11.09 13.28 -17.05
C TRP A 407 10.42 13.46 -15.68
N LYS A 408 10.58 12.50 -14.75
CA LYS A 408 9.90 12.47 -13.47
C LYS A 408 10.90 12.51 -12.32
N THR A 409 10.72 13.43 -11.38
CA THR A 409 11.57 13.57 -10.19
C THR A 409 11.16 12.61 -9.07
N LEU A 410 11.97 12.49 -8.01
CA LEU A 410 11.59 11.76 -6.81
C LEU A 410 10.38 12.43 -6.13
N ALA A 411 10.39 13.76 -6.02
CA ALA A 411 9.26 14.51 -5.47
C ALA A 411 7.95 14.27 -6.24
N ASP A 412 8.00 14.15 -7.58
CA ASP A 412 6.80 13.85 -8.36
C ASP A 412 6.30 12.41 -8.14
N SER A 413 7.21 11.47 -7.84
CA SER A 413 6.82 10.07 -7.59
C SER A 413 6.04 9.88 -6.28
N THR A 414 6.16 10.79 -5.31
CA THR A 414 5.36 10.74 -4.08
C THR A 414 3.87 10.96 -4.33
N LEU A 415 3.51 11.58 -5.46
CA LEU A 415 2.13 11.81 -5.86
C LEU A 415 1.47 10.60 -6.54
N ASP A 416 2.20 9.52 -6.78
CA ASP A 416 1.70 8.33 -7.50
C ASP A 416 0.49 7.69 -6.83
N VAL A 417 0.43 7.72 -5.52
CA VAL A 417 -0.69 7.24 -4.71
C VAL A 417 -2.03 7.93 -5.06
N LEU A 418 -1.99 9.15 -5.61
CA LEU A 418 -3.18 9.91 -5.98
C LEU A 418 -3.76 9.53 -7.35
N TYR A 419 -2.91 9.15 -8.31
CA TYR A 419 -3.36 8.92 -9.70
C TYR A 419 -3.01 7.54 -10.27
N MET A 420 -2.17 6.76 -9.58
CA MET A 420 -1.82 5.38 -9.95
C MET A 420 -2.28 4.32 -8.92
N PRO A 421 -3.26 4.55 -8.04
CA PRO A 421 -3.57 3.60 -6.97
C PRO A 421 -3.96 2.24 -7.54
N GLY A 422 -3.29 1.16 -7.10
CA GLY A 422 -3.62 -0.22 -7.44
C GLY A 422 -3.59 -0.59 -8.92
N ARG A 423 -3.18 0.31 -9.83
CA ARG A 423 -3.22 0.06 -11.29
C ARG A 423 -1.92 -0.56 -11.78
N ALA A 424 -2.05 -1.58 -12.62
CA ALA A 424 -0.93 -2.06 -13.42
C ALA A 424 -0.51 -0.96 -14.40
N VAL A 425 0.79 -0.66 -14.44
CA VAL A 425 1.36 0.30 -15.38
C VAL A 425 2.05 -0.45 -16.53
N ALA A 426 1.82 0.01 -17.77
CA ALA A 426 2.32 -0.69 -18.96
C ALA A 426 3.85 -0.64 -19.08
N TRP A 427 4.45 0.48 -18.71
CA TRP A 427 5.89 0.73 -18.79
C TRP A 427 6.43 1.19 -17.44
N ARG A 428 6.51 0.27 -16.48
CA ARG A 428 6.86 0.56 -15.08
C ARG A 428 8.17 1.35 -14.94
N ASP A 429 9.17 0.99 -15.72
CA ASP A 429 10.45 1.66 -15.75
C ASP A 429 10.34 3.14 -16.19
N TRP A 430 9.61 3.40 -17.30
CA TRP A 430 9.39 4.75 -17.81
C TRP A 430 8.43 5.57 -16.95
N GLN A 431 7.40 4.93 -16.39
CA GLN A 431 6.42 5.59 -15.53
C GLN A 431 6.96 5.87 -14.12
N ARG A 432 8.07 5.25 -13.73
CA ARG A 432 8.77 5.48 -12.46
C ARG A 432 7.82 5.48 -11.25
N ARG A 433 7.12 4.36 -11.07
CA ARG A 433 6.12 4.25 -10.02
C ARG A 433 6.75 3.99 -8.66
N GLU A 434 6.32 4.76 -7.64
CA GLU A 434 6.63 4.55 -6.22
C GLU A 434 8.14 4.46 -5.89
N ASP A 435 8.96 5.22 -6.62
CA ASP A 435 10.41 5.19 -6.42
C ASP A 435 10.85 5.78 -5.07
N TYR A 436 9.95 6.46 -4.33
CA TYR A 436 10.25 7.00 -3.00
C TYR A 436 10.61 5.92 -1.97
N TYR A 437 10.28 4.64 -2.19
CA TYR A 437 10.80 3.52 -1.40
C TYR A 437 12.30 3.31 -1.67
N SER A 438 12.66 2.76 -2.81
CA SER A 438 14.06 2.40 -3.11
C SER A 438 15.01 3.60 -3.19
N GLU A 439 14.58 4.72 -3.79
CA GLU A 439 15.39 5.94 -3.84
C GLU A 439 15.42 6.66 -2.51
N GLY A 440 14.35 6.57 -1.71
CA GLY A 440 14.32 7.04 -0.33
C GLY A 440 15.37 6.37 0.53
N VAL A 441 15.56 5.06 0.41
CA VAL A 441 16.67 4.34 1.08
C VAL A 441 18.01 4.98 0.77
N LEU A 442 18.28 5.29 -0.50
CA LEU A 442 19.56 5.87 -0.93
C LEU A 442 19.73 7.33 -0.51
N LEU A 443 18.64 8.11 -0.47
CA LEU A 443 18.63 9.47 0.07
C LEU A 443 19.02 9.46 1.54
N TRP A 444 18.38 8.63 2.36
CA TRP A 444 18.67 8.56 3.79
C TRP A 444 20.04 7.96 4.10
N LEU A 445 20.54 7.08 3.22
CA LEU A 445 21.93 6.64 3.26
C LEU A 445 22.91 7.80 3.00
N ASP A 446 22.61 8.71 2.06
CA ASP A 446 23.44 9.91 1.83
C ASP A 446 23.39 10.86 3.02
N VAL A 447 22.23 11.02 3.65
CA VAL A 447 22.08 11.81 4.89
C VAL A 447 22.96 11.23 6.01
N ASP A 448 22.93 9.90 6.27
CA ASP A 448 23.82 9.27 7.26
C ASP A 448 25.29 9.49 6.93
N ALA A 449 25.68 9.26 5.67
CA ALA A 449 27.06 9.42 5.25
C ALA A 449 27.57 10.87 5.43
N ARG A 450 26.73 11.88 5.16
CA ARG A 450 27.05 13.31 5.38
C ARG A 450 27.09 13.66 6.85
N LEU A 451 26.15 13.21 7.68
CA LEU A 451 26.21 13.41 9.13
C LEU A 451 27.53 12.90 9.70
N ARG A 452 27.94 11.68 9.31
CA ARG A 452 29.22 11.09 9.71
C ARG A 452 30.42 11.86 9.16
N GLU A 453 30.36 12.31 7.90
CA GLU A 453 31.45 13.09 7.29
C GLU A 453 31.65 14.42 8.02
N PHE A 454 30.60 15.21 8.21
CA PHE A 454 30.66 16.54 8.85
C PHE A 454 31.03 16.46 10.33
N SER A 455 30.63 15.40 11.02
CA SER A 455 30.92 15.20 12.46
C SER A 455 32.16 14.35 12.75
N GLN A 456 32.94 13.99 11.75
CA GLN A 456 34.07 13.06 11.89
C GLN A 456 33.66 11.70 12.53
N ASN A 457 32.52 11.18 12.09
CA ASN A 457 31.86 9.93 12.53
C ASN A 457 31.35 9.93 13.99
N THR A 458 31.13 11.09 14.60
CA THR A 458 30.56 11.19 15.96
C THR A 458 29.03 11.24 15.96
N ILE A 459 28.42 11.67 14.84
CA ILE A 459 26.97 11.76 14.65
C ILE A 459 26.56 10.90 13.45
N SER A 460 25.46 10.20 13.59
CA SER A 460 24.85 9.35 12.56
C SER A 460 23.35 9.59 12.48
N ILE A 461 22.70 8.92 11.57
CA ILE A 461 21.25 8.93 11.41
C ILE A 461 20.51 8.39 12.65
N ASP A 462 21.14 7.56 13.49
CA ASP A 462 20.55 7.11 14.75
C ASP A 462 20.20 8.29 15.68
N GLN A 463 21.11 9.28 15.80
CA GLN A 463 20.83 10.48 16.60
C GLN A 463 19.73 11.35 15.99
N PHE A 464 19.64 11.39 14.66
CA PHE A 464 18.51 12.04 13.99
C PHE A 464 17.20 11.35 14.35
N ALA A 465 17.10 10.02 14.15
CA ALA A 465 15.90 9.26 14.43
C ALA A 465 15.47 9.40 15.91
N HIS A 466 16.42 9.23 16.83
CA HIS A 466 16.15 9.40 18.25
C HIS A 466 15.60 10.79 18.59
N ARG A 467 16.19 11.85 18.03
CA ARG A 467 15.76 13.23 18.29
C ARG A 467 14.45 13.59 17.59
N PHE A 468 14.28 13.13 16.35
CA PHE A 468 13.14 13.48 15.51
C PHE A 468 11.87 12.73 15.88
N PHE A 469 11.98 11.43 16.20
CA PHE A 469 10.85 10.57 16.52
C PHE A 469 10.67 10.30 18.02
N ALA A 470 11.65 10.64 18.88
CA ALA A 470 11.50 10.45 20.31
C ALA A 470 10.29 11.23 20.83
N THR A 471 9.42 10.51 21.50
CA THR A 471 8.21 11.07 22.06
C THR A 471 8.52 11.85 23.32
N HIS A 472 8.08 13.09 23.37
CA HIS A 472 8.16 13.88 24.58
C HIS A 472 6.88 13.71 25.45
N GLY A 473 6.54 12.45 25.77
CA GLY A 473 5.74 12.17 26.96
C GLY A 473 4.22 12.15 26.84
N SER A 474 3.59 12.14 25.67
CA SER A 474 2.17 11.84 25.59
C SER A 474 1.85 10.76 24.57
N VAL A 475 1.24 9.68 25.05
CA VAL A 475 0.61 8.63 24.25
C VAL A 475 -0.71 9.14 23.61
N GLU A 476 -1.05 10.41 23.82
CA GLU A 476 -2.31 11.00 23.36
C GLU A 476 -2.06 11.95 22.18
N GLY A 477 -2.52 11.52 20.99
CA GLY A 477 -2.62 12.33 19.79
C GLY A 477 -1.48 12.16 18.78
N ILE A 478 -1.84 12.35 17.51
CA ILE A 478 -0.92 12.31 16.37
C ILE A 478 -0.10 13.61 16.36
N SER A 479 1.23 13.48 16.28
CA SER A 479 2.16 14.59 16.06
C SER A 479 2.45 14.73 14.57
N THR A 480 2.54 15.96 14.07
CA THR A 480 2.87 16.19 12.66
C THR A 480 4.24 16.85 12.51
N TYR A 481 4.82 16.73 11.29
CA TYR A 481 6.07 17.39 10.94
C TYR A 481 6.03 17.95 9.50
N SER A 482 6.90 18.91 9.26
CA SER A 482 7.11 19.56 7.97
C SER A 482 8.51 19.27 7.42
N PHE A 483 8.78 19.72 6.18
CA PHE A 483 10.12 19.69 5.60
C PHE A 483 11.13 20.51 6.43
N GLU A 484 10.69 21.66 6.95
CA GLU A 484 11.48 22.52 7.82
C GLU A 484 11.88 21.81 9.11
N ASP A 485 10.98 21.06 9.75
CA ASP A 485 11.27 20.30 10.96
C ASP A 485 12.37 19.24 10.72
N VAL A 486 12.38 18.62 9.55
CA VAL A 486 13.45 17.69 9.14
C VAL A 486 14.78 18.42 9.02
N CYS A 487 14.80 19.55 8.29
CA CYS A 487 15.99 20.37 8.11
C CYS A 487 16.52 20.91 9.45
N ASP A 488 15.65 21.42 10.30
CA ASP A 488 16.01 21.99 11.60
C ASP A 488 16.60 20.94 12.54
N THR A 489 16.04 19.72 12.53
CA THR A 489 16.59 18.62 13.32
C THR A 489 17.98 18.21 12.83
N LEU A 490 18.19 18.12 11.52
CA LEU A 490 19.50 17.85 10.92
C LEU A 490 20.51 18.95 11.25
N ASN A 491 20.10 20.24 11.12
CA ASN A 491 20.93 21.40 11.44
C ASN A 491 21.33 21.45 12.92
N ALA A 492 20.43 21.08 13.81
CA ALA A 492 20.71 21.03 15.25
C ALA A 492 21.71 19.93 15.63
N LEU A 493 21.83 18.89 14.81
CA LEU A 493 22.82 17.82 14.98
C LEU A 493 24.16 18.16 14.33
N SER A 494 24.10 18.64 13.09
CA SER A 494 25.29 18.98 12.30
C SER A 494 24.94 20.12 11.34
N PRO A 495 25.35 21.38 11.64
CA PRO A 495 25.02 22.54 10.84
C PRO A 495 25.52 22.42 9.39
N ALA A 496 24.59 22.48 8.43
CA ALA A 496 24.86 22.46 6.98
C ALA A 496 23.64 23.01 6.22
N ASP A 497 23.76 23.22 4.92
CA ASP A 497 22.61 23.56 4.08
C ASP A 497 21.82 22.28 3.71
N TRP A 498 21.12 21.73 4.70
CA TRP A 498 20.34 20.50 4.53
C TRP A 498 19.18 20.66 3.56
N ALA A 499 18.59 21.85 3.48
CA ALA A 499 17.52 22.09 2.52
C ALA A 499 18.01 21.92 1.08
N SER A 500 19.19 22.47 0.73
CA SER A 500 19.78 22.25 -0.58
C SER A 500 20.15 20.79 -0.82
N VAL A 501 20.69 20.08 0.18
CA VAL A 501 21.03 18.65 0.07
C VAL A 501 19.78 17.83 -0.23
N LEU A 502 18.71 17.98 0.53
CA LEU A 502 17.46 17.23 0.34
C LEU A 502 16.78 17.58 -0.98
N ASN A 503 16.69 18.88 -1.31
CA ASN A 503 16.12 19.33 -2.59
C ASN A 503 16.90 18.80 -3.80
N GLN A 504 18.22 18.66 -3.70
CA GLN A 504 19.01 18.04 -4.77
C GLN A 504 18.54 16.59 -5.04
N HIS A 505 18.32 15.77 -4.00
CA HIS A 505 17.77 14.42 -4.17
C HIS A 505 16.35 14.44 -4.72
N LEU A 506 15.49 15.30 -4.17
CA LEU A 506 14.07 15.34 -4.51
C LEU A 506 13.80 15.77 -5.96
N PHE A 507 14.61 16.69 -6.51
CA PHE A 507 14.35 17.33 -7.81
C PHE A 507 15.36 16.99 -8.89
N THR A 508 16.40 16.20 -8.59
CA THR A 508 17.38 15.81 -9.61
C THR A 508 16.83 14.79 -10.59
N HIS A 509 17.23 14.90 -11.86
CA HIS A 509 17.06 13.87 -12.87
C HIS A 509 18.32 12.99 -13.02
N ALA A 510 19.44 13.39 -12.42
CA ALA A 510 20.70 12.69 -12.53
C ALA A 510 20.75 11.47 -11.61
N ALA A 511 20.87 10.27 -12.19
CA ALA A 511 21.01 9.04 -11.43
C ALA A 511 22.28 9.04 -10.54
N SER A 512 23.36 9.71 -10.97
CA SER A 512 24.58 9.85 -10.17
C SER A 512 24.36 10.53 -8.83
N ASP A 513 23.45 11.51 -8.77
CA ASP A 513 23.15 12.22 -7.54
C ASP A 513 22.36 11.32 -6.58
N ALA A 514 21.40 10.56 -7.10
CA ALA A 514 20.57 9.65 -6.31
C ALA A 514 21.39 8.55 -5.62
N ILE A 515 22.47 8.05 -6.24
CA ILE A 515 23.34 7.01 -5.66
C ILE A 515 24.63 7.56 -5.02
N ALA A 516 24.81 8.88 -4.96
CA ALA A 516 26.05 9.51 -4.47
C ALA A 516 26.39 9.14 -3.01
N GLY A 517 25.39 8.84 -2.20
CA GLY A 517 25.54 8.41 -0.81
C GLY A 517 26.40 7.16 -0.67
N LEU A 518 26.36 6.24 -1.63
CA LEU A 518 27.21 5.04 -1.63
C LEU A 518 28.70 5.40 -1.63
N ALA A 519 29.11 6.34 -2.50
CA ALA A 519 30.51 6.74 -2.58
C ALA A 519 30.97 7.44 -1.30
N ARG A 520 30.12 8.28 -0.68
CA ARG A 520 30.40 8.89 0.63
C ARG A 520 30.50 7.85 1.74
N ALA A 521 29.67 6.80 1.66
CA ALA A 521 29.74 5.67 2.58
C ALA A 521 30.96 4.75 2.33
N GLY A 522 31.74 5.01 1.29
CA GLY A 522 32.95 4.26 0.93
C GLY A 522 32.68 3.02 0.07
N TRP A 523 31.56 3.00 -0.67
CA TRP A 523 31.13 1.88 -1.50
C TRP A 523 30.75 2.36 -2.91
N GLN A 524 30.78 1.46 -3.89
CA GLN A 524 30.35 1.74 -5.25
C GLN A 524 29.51 0.58 -5.80
N LEU A 525 28.56 0.94 -6.65
CA LEU A 525 27.79 -0.04 -7.42
C LEU A 525 28.67 -0.59 -8.54
N THR A 526 28.75 -1.91 -8.64
CA THR A 526 29.44 -2.65 -9.71
C THR A 526 28.53 -3.75 -10.25
N TYR A 527 28.91 -4.33 -11.38
CA TYR A 527 28.18 -5.45 -11.97
C TYR A 527 29.11 -6.60 -12.25
N THR A 528 28.67 -7.81 -11.91
CA THR A 528 29.40 -9.07 -12.21
C THR A 528 28.50 -10.02 -12.99
N SER A 529 29.06 -11.10 -13.51
CA SER A 529 28.30 -12.16 -14.20
C SER A 529 27.68 -13.19 -13.23
N THR A 530 27.90 -13.04 -11.92
CA THR A 530 27.36 -13.95 -10.89
C THR A 530 26.30 -13.19 -10.09
N ALA A 531 25.09 -13.74 -10.00
CA ALA A 531 24.03 -13.19 -9.17
C ALA A 531 24.33 -13.36 -7.68
N THR A 532 23.86 -12.41 -6.85
CA THR A 532 23.86 -12.54 -5.40
C THR A 532 22.75 -13.49 -4.95
N GLU A 533 22.84 -14.01 -3.73
CA GLU A 533 21.78 -14.84 -3.15
C GLU A 533 20.45 -14.06 -3.08
N THR A 534 20.47 -12.82 -2.62
CA THR A 534 19.29 -11.92 -2.58
C THR A 534 18.67 -11.76 -3.96
N PHE A 535 19.48 -11.52 -5.00
CA PHE A 535 18.96 -11.37 -6.36
C PHE A 535 18.25 -12.64 -6.86
N VAL A 536 18.85 -13.82 -6.62
CA VAL A 536 18.26 -15.11 -7.04
C VAL A 536 16.92 -15.37 -6.33
N GLN A 537 16.83 -15.01 -5.06
CA GLN A 537 15.58 -15.20 -4.31
C GLN A 537 14.51 -14.19 -4.72
N ASP A 538 14.86 -12.92 -4.95
CA ASP A 538 13.92 -11.92 -5.48
C ASP A 538 13.38 -12.33 -6.87
N GLU A 539 14.24 -12.93 -7.75
CA GLU A 539 13.80 -13.50 -9.02
C GLU A 539 12.80 -14.64 -8.84
N ALA A 540 13.11 -15.57 -7.95
CA ALA A 540 12.27 -16.74 -7.69
C ALA A 540 10.91 -16.36 -7.14
N GLU A 541 10.86 -15.44 -6.18
CA GLU A 541 9.63 -14.94 -5.58
C GLU A 541 8.79 -14.12 -6.58
N ALA A 542 9.43 -13.25 -7.36
CA ALA A 542 8.75 -12.52 -8.43
C ALA A 542 8.31 -13.42 -9.59
N GLY A 543 8.76 -14.69 -9.65
CA GLY A 543 8.47 -15.64 -10.72
C GLY A 543 8.98 -15.17 -12.08
N VAL A 544 10.19 -14.59 -12.13
CA VAL A 544 10.77 -14.01 -13.35
C VAL A 544 12.21 -14.46 -13.59
N ILE A 545 12.67 -14.26 -14.80
CA ILE A 545 14.08 -14.20 -15.18
C ILE A 545 14.40 -12.71 -15.31
N ASN A 546 15.20 -12.17 -14.41
CA ASN A 546 15.48 -10.74 -14.35
C ASN A 546 16.77 -10.41 -15.10
N LEU A 547 16.64 -9.84 -16.30
CA LEU A 547 17.72 -9.38 -17.19
C LEU A 547 17.71 -7.86 -17.35
N ASP A 548 17.14 -7.10 -16.38
CA ASP A 548 17.05 -5.64 -16.45
C ASP A 548 18.41 -4.98 -16.66
N PHE A 549 19.45 -5.50 -16.01
CA PHE A 549 20.79 -4.91 -16.09
C PHE A 549 21.64 -5.43 -17.27
N SER A 550 21.13 -6.40 -18.02
CA SER A 550 21.75 -6.95 -19.23
C SER A 550 21.03 -6.44 -20.47
N ILE A 551 19.99 -7.13 -20.89
CA ILE A 551 19.22 -6.77 -22.10
C ILE A 551 18.10 -5.77 -21.83
N GLY A 552 17.80 -5.45 -20.57
CA GLY A 552 16.71 -4.55 -20.17
C GLY A 552 15.34 -5.22 -20.31
N ALA A 553 15.15 -6.41 -19.77
CA ALA A 553 13.85 -7.10 -19.77
C ALA A 553 13.71 -8.09 -18.62
N GLN A 554 12.48 -8.29 -18.16
CA GLN A 554 12.08 -9.40 -17.30
C GLN A 554 11.11 -10.31 -18.05
N LEU A 555 11.34 -11.61 -17.96
CA LEU A 555 10.50 -12.64 -18.58
C LEU A 555 10.00 -13.62 -17.53
N ARG A 556 8.82 -14.17 -17.72
CA ARG A 556 8.37 -15.32 -16.93
C ARG A 556 9.03 -16.60 -17.42
N PRO A 557 9.09 -17.67 -16.62
CA PRO A 557 9.67 -18.96 -17.01
C PRO A 557 9.03 -19.59 -18.27
N ASN A 558 7.81 -19.21 -18.61
CA ASN A 558 7.13 -19.62 -19.84
C ASN A 558 7.51 -18.77 -21.08
N GLY A 559 8.38 -17.77 -20.93
CA GLY A 559 8.83 -16.89 -22.00
C GLY A 559 7.99 -15.63 -22.22
N SER A 560 6.89 -15.43 -21.45
CA SER A 560 6.14 -14.19 -21.57
C SER A 560 6.91 -13.01 -20.98
N VAL A 561 6.96 -11.90 -21.71
CA VAL A 561 7.64 -10.67 -21.30
C VAL A 561 6.80 -9.96 -20.24
N ARG A 562 7.36 -9.77 -19.04
CA ARG A 562 6.72 -9.05 -17.93
C ARG A 562 6.94 -7.55 -18.01
N SER A 563 8.19 -7.15 -18.22
CA SER A 563 8.59 -5.75 -18.32
C SER A 563 9.78 -5.58 -19.26
N VAL A 564 9.96 -4.36 -19.76
CA VAL A 564 11.07 -3.96 -20.63
C VAL A 564 11.52 -2.57 -20.22
N THR A 565 12.83 -2.38 -20.08
CA THR A 565 13.44 -1.08 -19.80
C THR A 565 13.31 -0.18 -21.01
N TRP A 566 12.72 1.00 -20.82
CA TRP A 566 12.51 1.99 -21.87
C TRP A 566 13.85 2.38 -22.55
N ASN A 567 13.88 2.40 -23.87
CA ASN A 567 15.08 2.62 -24.66
C ASN A 567 16.25 1.65 -24.40
N GLY A 568 16.04 0.56 -23.62
CA GLY A 568 17.01 -0.51 -23.41
C GLY A 568 17.25 -1.36 -24.66
N PRO A 569 18.21 -2.30 -24.63
CA PRO A 569 18.50 -3.17 -25.78
C PRO A 569 17.27 -3.97 -26.25
N ALA A 570 16.51 -4.56 -25.33
CA ALA A 570 15.28 -5.30 -25.62
C ALA A 570 14.21 -4.42 -26.25
N PHE A 571 14.01 -3.20 -25.72
CA PHE A 571 13.08 -2.21 -26.27
C PHE A 571 13.43 -1.86 -27.72
N ARG A 572 14.71 -1.52 -28.00
CA ARG A 572 15.16 -1.19 -29.36
C ARG A 572 15.04 -2.34 -30.34
N ALA A 573 15.06 -3.57 -29.85
CA ALA A 573 14.79 -4.76 -30.68
C ALA A 573 13.31 -4.99 -30.94
N GLY A 574 12.42 -4.29 -30.23
CA GLY A 574 10.98 -4.40 -30.38
C GLY A 574 10.32 -5.40 -29.42
N LEU A 575 10.96 -5.73 -28.29
CA LEU A 575 10.25 -6.37 -27.18
C LEU A 575 9.30 -5.37 -26.52
N SER A 576 8.16 -5.89 -26.06
CA SER A 576 7.22 -5.16 -25.22
C SER A 576 6.54 -6.08 -24.21
N PRO A 577 6.02 -5.56 -23.10
CA PRO A 577 5.27 -6.35 -22.14
C PRO A 577 4.09 -7.10 -22.80
N GLY A 578 3.87 -8.35 -22.38
CA GLY A 578 2.81 -9.22 -22.91
C GLY A 578 3.18 -10.07 -24.12
N ILE A 579 4.26 -9.75 -24.84
CA ILE A 579 4.78 -10.59 -25.94
C ILE A 579 5.37 -11.89 -25.37
N GLN A 580 5.26 -12.97 -26.16
CA GLN A 580 5.86 -14.27 -25.87
C GLN A 580 7.16 -14.45 -26.64
N VAL A 581 8.26 -14.80 -25.96
CA VAL A 581 9.48 -15.32 -26.59
C VAL A 581 9.33 -16.83 -26.73
N VAL A 582 9.35 -17.35 -27.96
CA VAL A 582 9.13 -18.80 -28.24
C VAL A 582 10.41 -19.53 -28.64
N ALA A 583 11.42 -18.82 -29.13
CA ALA A 583 12.73 -19.41 -29.44
C ALA A 583 13.87 -18.41 -29.21
N VAL A 584 15.06 -18.92 -28.89
CA VAL A 584 16.31 -18.19 -28.67
C VAL A 584 17.41 -18.86 -29.47
N ASN A 585 18.08 -18.11 -30.36
CA ASN A 585 19.17 -18.61 -31.24
C ASN A 585 18.82 -19.93 -31.95
N GLY A 586 17.53 -20.06 -32.38
CA GLY A 586 17.05 -21.21 -33.12
C GLY A 586 16.68 -22.43 -32.25
N GLN A 587 16.76 -22.33 -30.91
CA GLN A 587 16.32 -23.34 -29.97
C GLN A 587 14.98 -22.93 -29.32
N PRO A 588 14.10 -23.88 -28.97
CA PRO A 588 12.90 -23.58 -28.19
C PRO A 588 13.25 -22.82 -26.90
N PHE A 589 12.37 -21.88 -26.51
CA PHE A 589 12.60 -21.09 -25.30
C PHE A 589 12.69 -21.97 -24.06
N SER A 590 13.68 -21.68 -23.22
CA SER A 590 13.75 -22.04 -21.80
C SER A 590 14.62 -21.00 -21.10
N SER A 591 14.44 -20.89 -19.76
CA SER A 591 15.26 -19.97 -18.95
C SER A 591 16.75 -20.21 -19.15
N ALA A 592 17.19 -21.47 -19.16
CA ALA A 592 18.59 -21.86 -19.33
C ALA A 592 19.14 -21.45 -20.72
N VAL A 593 18.36 -21.67 -21.78
CA VAL A 593 18.75 -21.30 -23.16
C VAL A 593 18.87 -19.79 -23.28
N LEU A 594 17.93 -19.02 -22.69
CA LEU A 594 17.98 -17.55 -22.72
C LEU A 594 19.21 -17.01 -21.96
N LEU A 595 19.43 -17.47 -20.72
CA LEU A 595 20.56 -17.05 -19.89
C LEU A 595 21.91 -17.36 -20.57
N SER A 596 22.07 -18.57 -21.15
CA SER A 596 23.28 -18.93 -21.91
C SER A 596 23.46 -18.03 -23.13
N ALA A 597 22.40 -17.79 -23.90
CA ALA A 597 22.46 -16.94 -25.08
C ALA A 597 22.83 -15.47 -24.77
N VAL A 598 22.32 -14.95 -23.64
CA VAL A 598 22.70 -13.61 -23.16
C VAL A 598 24.18 -13.59 -22.72
N ALA A 599 24.62 -14.60 -21.96
CA ALA A 599 26.04 -14.72 -21.54
C ALA A 599 27.00 -14.78 -22.72
N ASP A 600 26.62 -15.46 -23.80
CA ASP A 600 27.41 -15.67 -25.01
C ASP A 600 27.28 -14.52 -26.04
N SER A 601 26.47 -13.47 -25.72
CA SER A 601 26.12 -12.42 -26.67
C SER A 601 27.29 -11.54 -27.13
N THR A 602 28.44 -11.60 -26.45
CA THR A 602 29.70 -10.99 -26.90
C THR A 602 30.25 -11.63 -28.18
N SER A 603 30.00 -12.92 -28.39
CA SER A 603 30.52 -13.69 -29.52
C SER A 603 29.45 -14.07 -30.53
N THR A 604 28.21 -14.23 -30.07
CA THR A 604 27.06 -14.70 -30.86
C THR A 604 25.89 -13.74 -30.71
N PRO A 605 25.37 -13.12 -31.78
CA PRO A 605 24.22 -12.23 -31.69
C PRO A 605 23.00 -12.92 -31.04
N LEU A 606 22.34 -12.23 -30.09
CA LEU A 606 21.14 -12.72 -29.46
C LEU A 606 19.93 -12.56 -30.39
N ARG A 607 19.46 -13.67 -30.96
CA ARG A 607 18.28 -13.72 -31.83
C ARG A 607 17.11 -14.33 -31.08
N LEU A 608 15.95 -13.67 -31.15
CA LEU A 608 14.73 -14.14 -30.52
C LEU A 608 13.63 -14.27 -31.57
N VAL A 609 12.81 -15.32 -31.43
CA VAL A 609 11.54 -15.43 -32.16
C VAL A 609 10.45 -15.01 -31.19
N LEU A 610 9.70 -13.99 -31.55
CA LEU A 610 8.59 -13.44 -30.78
C LEU A 610 7.27 -13.93 -31.33
N GLN A 611 6.31 -14.19 -30.46
CA GLN A 611 4.92 -14.45 -30.78
C GLN A 611 4.03 -13.40 -30.16
N ASP A 612 3.15 -12.78 -31.00
CA ASP A 612 2.14 -11.81 -30.60
C ASP A 612 0.81 -12.23 -31.25
N GLY A 613 -0.06 -12.86 -30.48
CA GLY A 613 -1.21 -13.59 -31.00
C GLY A 613 -0.77 -14.70 -31.95
N ASP A 614 -1.27 -14.64 -33.20
CA ASP A 614 -0.93 -15.60 -34.27
C ASP A 614 0.30 -15.16 -35.11
N THR A 615 0.92 -14.02 -34.78
CA THR A 615 2.01 -13.46 -35.55
C THR A 615 3.36 -13.84 -34.94
N HIS A 616 4.29 -14.30 -35.78
CA HIS A 616 5.67 -14.55 -35.39
C HIS A 616 6.62 -13.58 -36.07
N ARG A 617 7.65 -13.12 -35.36
CA ARG A 617 8.70 -12.30 -35.94
C ARG A 617 10.06 -12.61 -35.32
N ASP A 618 11.10 -12.57 -36.16
CA ASP A 618 12.48 -12.68 -35.74
C ASP A 618 13.02 -11.29 -35.39
N ILE A 619 13.73 -11.19 -34.27
CA ILE A 619 14.45 -9.98 -33.86
C ILE A 619 15.89 -10.31 -33.47
N THR A 620 16.77 -9.30 -33.55
CA THR A 620 18.09 -9.37 -32.95
C THR A 620 18.21 -8.29 -31.88
N VAL A 621 18.52 -8.70 -30.66
CA VAL A 621 18.69 -7.76 -29.52
C VAL A 621 20.08 -7.14 -29.64
N PRO A 622 20.21 -5.80 -29.70
CA PRO A 622 21.51 -5.10 -29.82
C PRO A 622 22.22 -5.07 -28.45
N TYR A 623 22.59 -6.23 -27.96
CA TYR A 623 23.34 -6.43 -26.73
C TYR A 623 24.56 -7.33 -27.03
N ALA A 624 25.72 -6.88 -26.60
CA ALA A 624 26.98 -7.62 -26.70
C ALA A 624 27.74 -7.47 -25.39
N GLY A 625 27.39 -8.27 -24.41
CA GLY A 625 27.94 -8.22 -23.06
C GLY A 625 27.62 -9.46 -22.25
N PRO A 626 28.27 -9.66 -21.10
CA PRO A 626 27.96 -10.76 -20.20
C PRO A 626 26.60 -10.51 -19.48
N LEU A 627 26.13 -11.53 -18.76
CA LEU A 627 25.13 -11.31 -17.71
C LEU A 627 25.64 -10.25 -16.72
N ARG A 628 24.75 -9.41 -16.22
CA ARG A 628 25.08 -8.32 -15.29
C ARG A 628 24.17 -8.36 -14.09
N TYR A 629 24.77 -8.59 -12.94
CA TYR A 629 24.10 -8.59 -11.64
C TYR A 629 24.72 -7.54 -10.72
N PRO A 630 23.94 -6.73 -9.99
CA PRO A 630 24.45 -5.65 -9.17
C PRO A 630 25.15 -6.17 -7.91
N HIS A 631 26.24 -5.51 -7.53
CA HIS A 631 26.99 -5.73 -6.32
C HIS A 631 27.48 -4.40 -5.74
N LEU A 632 27.64 -4.32 -4.43
CA LEU A 632 28.39 -3.25 -3.79
C LEU A 632 29.84 -3.68 -3.58
N GLN A 633 30.77 -2.82 -3.94
CA GLN A 633 32.19 -3.01 -3.75
C GLN A 633 32.79 -1.87 -2.93
N ARG A 634 33.68 -2.19 -2.02
CA ARG A 634 34.44 -1.19 -1.26
C ARG A 634 35.31 -0.35 -2.17
N ILE A 635 35.28 0.97 -1.98
CA ILE A 635 36.23 1.89 -2.61
C ILE A 635 37.52 1.85 -1.77
N PRO A 636 38.70 1.50 -2.37
CA PRO A 636 39.94 1.43 -1.63
C PRO A 636 40.31 2.77 -0.98
N ASN A 637 40.89 2.70 0.22
CA ASN A 637 41.38 3.86 0.99
C ASN A 637 40.32 4.91 1.35
N THR A 638 39.03 4.54 1.36
CA THR A 638 37.94 5.38 1.86
C THR A 638 37.43 4.86 3.18
N PRO A 639 36.89 5.72 4.08
CA PRO A 639 36.22 5.27 5.29
C PRO A 639 35.03 4.35 4.96
N ASP A 640 34.87 3.28 5.71
CA ASP A 640 33.67 2.46 5.68
C ASP A 640 32.62 3.05 6.63
N ARG A 641 31.54 3.59 6.12
CA ARG A 641 30.43 4.12 6.91
C ARG A 641 29.20 3.24 6.86
N LEU A 642 29.12 2.33 5.87
CA LEU A 642 27.95 1.47 5.67
C LEU A 642 27.97 0.25 6.61
N THR A 643 29.11 -0.47 6.71
CA THR A 643 29.19 -1.64 7.61
C THR A 643 28.87 -1.28 9.08
N PRO A 644 29.40 -0.18 9.65
CA PRO A 644 29.02 0.25 11.00
C PRO A 644 27.56 0.69 11.15
N LEU A 645 26.91 1.16 10.07
CA LEU A 645 25.48 1.47 10.07
C LEU A 645 24.64 0.21 10.27
N LEU A 646 25.03 -0.89 9.63
CA LEU A 646 24.31 -2.17 9.66
C LEU A 646 24.62 -3.04 10.89
N ALA A 647 25.64 -2.68 11.69
CA ALA A 647 26.00 -3.44 12.87
C ALA A 647 24.98 -3.26 14.01
N PRO A 648 24.67 -4.31 14.81
CA PRO A 648 23.83 -4.21 16.00
C PRO A 648 24.29 -3.11 16.96
N ARG A 649 23.35 -2.46 17.64
CA ARG A 649 23.59 -1.42 18.65
C ARG A 649 23.46 -1.96 20.05
#